data_9c52171ad43cce25593b3fb05d07f61b
#
_entry.id   9c52171ad43cce25593b3fb05d07f61b
#
_cell.length_a   1.000
_cell.length_b   1.000
_cell.length_c   1.000
_cell.angle_alpha   90.00
_cell.angle_beta   90.00
_cell.angle_gamma   90.00
#
_symmetry.space_group_name_H-M   'P 1'
#
loop_
_entity.id
_entity.type
_entity.pdbx_description
1 polymer ?
#
loop_
_entity_poly.entity_id
_entity_poly.type
_entity_poly.pdbx_seq_one_letter_code
_entity_poly.pdbx_strand_id
1 'polypeptide(L)'
;MGRLKQYQAGFTVGELDPLLRGRIDLQQYYSSVALADNCLFEPQGGFSRRPGLRFVSDLTADNPGNGVLLMPFEFSTTQNFMIVASVFNTSSTIRLRFYANQTLLTNINHSFTITVTDYVNIAVGATVVFKLANGTAHTLTALANGSGSATDTTGVTRNFRPHTSNDVTAQRLAAAIDAIDGFSAPVPSANVVTVQRDTPGTAHLDVTYSHTTVVATNFTNNDYVDFPVGTLYDASAIDMDKTYFTQSADTLIVVNEDFAPFSIVRGANNSTWTVGALSLTSPNSLFTAADSNPNATLTPSAVSGTITLNSSSSIFTEAMVGQYVSDNTDFGRARIIRLSGGTTVTAVTEVPFFSTSAIAAGNWTLEQGYETAWSNTRGWPRTTTFHEGRLWFGGSSSEPATLWGSKVVQYFNFKAAEGLDDDAIAVTLTTDSVNAITAMRSGRDLQIFTTGAEFFIPQANLDPITPANITIKSATRRGSKLGIRPQAAEGGTLFIQRQGKALREMLFSDVELSYVANNISLLSSHMLVDPQRMALRPATDTTEGDLLLVVNGSDTAGYRSASVGFAGSITAYMLNRPQQIVAPASWTTDGDFVDVSVDLDTIYAVVKRTIGGATKYYLETFDDDRTTDASVQYYANPLAPDQAVPSNTTAGGLAHLEGKTVKLIRDDLVDPDASVSSGNVTLGGVPSTYAEVGLGFDITVKTQPFEPRMASGSQQSQKRRILEVTPLLYQTQNITINGKEINLSQGALSGSGAVTAFTGPRKTSGFRGYDREAQITISQSQPLFLTVLSLDFKVSVGA
;
A
#
# COMPACT_ATOMS: atom_id res chain seq x y z
N MET A 1 -5.02 -48.76 34.24
CA MET A 1 -4.70 -47.75 33.24
C MET A 1 -5.86 -47.62 32.25
N GLY A 2 -6.58 -46.53 32.29
CA GLY A 2 -7.67 -46.28 31.35
C GLY A 2 -7.09 -45.93 29.95
N ARG A 3 -7.63 -46.55 28.91
CA ARG A 3 -7.33 -46.17 27.51
C ARG A 3 -8.49 -45.34 27.01
N LEU A 4 -8.21 -44.12 26.61
CA LEU A 4 -9.20 -43.18 26.10
C LEU A 4 -8.91 -42.91 24.63
N LYS A 5 -9.96 -42.78 23.86
CA LYS A 5 -9.91 -42.30 22.46
C LYS A 5 -10.47 -40.90 22.38
N GLN A 6 -9.86 -40.09 21.59
CA GLN A 6 -10.41 -38.77 21.17
C GLN A 6 -10.30 -38.65 19.67
N TYR A 7 -11.32 -38.03 19.11
CA TYR A 7 -11.38 -37.65 17.70
C TYR A 7 -11.48 -36.15 17.59
N GLN A 8 -10.51 -35.52 16.90
CA GLN A 8 -10.53 -34.14 16.52
C GLN A 8 -11.00 -34.06 15.07
N ALA A 9 -12.25 -33.71 14.89
CA ALA A 9 -12.93 -33.74 13.60
C ALA A 9 -12.53 -32.57 12.69
N GLY A 10 -11.96 -31.51 13.24
CA GLY A 10 -11.56 -30.36 12.47
C GLY A 10 -10.71 -29.36 13.27
N PHE A 11 -10.21 -28.33 12.58
CA PHE A 11 -9.30 -27.32 13.09
C PHE A 11 -9.82 -25.91 12.86
N THR A 12 -11.13 -25.76 12.76
CA THR A 12 -11.85 -24.55 12.32
C THR A 12 -11.69 -23.32 13.23
N VAL A 13 -11.07 -23.46 14.39
CA VAL A 13 -10.78 -22.36 15.32
C VAL A 13 -9.34 -21.84 15.16
N GLY A 14 -8.47 -22.61 14.49
CA GLY A 14 -7.08 -22.23 14.33
C GLY A 14 -6.31 -22.19 15.65
N GLU A 15 -5.30 -21.32 15.77
CA GLU A 15 -4.51 -21.17 16.97
C GLU A 15 -5.26 -20.43 18.07
N LEU A 16 -5.33 -21.03 19.24
CA LEU A 16 -6.02 -20.50 20.42
C LEU A 16 -5.03 -19.79 21.34
N ASP A 17 -5.45 -18.64 21.88
CA ASP A 17 -4.64 -17.87 22.84
C ASP A 17 -4.21 -18.76 24.02
N PRO A 18 -2.91 -18.81 24.36
CA PRO A 18 -2.40 -19.59 25.50
C PRO A 18 -3.09 -19.32 26.83
N LEU A 19 -3.65 -18.13 27.02
CA LEU A 19 -4.44 -17.80 28.22
C LEU A 19 -5.76 -18.57 28.31
N LEU A 20 -6.23 -19.12 27.19
CA LEU A 20 -7.47 -19.92 27.13
C LEU A 20 -7.24 -21.42 27.27
N ARG A 21 -6.00 -21.89 27.46
CA ARG A 21 -5.67 -23.33 27.60
C ARG A 21 -6.40 -24.03 28.75
N GLY A 22 -6.79 -23.30 29.79
CA GLY A 22 -7.58 -23.84 30.90
C GLY A 22 -9.09 -23.89 30.66
N ARG A 23 -9.57 -23.27 29.58
CA ARG A 23 -11.00 -23.14 29.29
C ARG A 23 -11.55 -24.31 28.49
N ILE A 24 -11.47 -25.52 29.10
CA ILE A 24 -11.99 -26.79 28.53
C ILE A 24 -13.54 -26.82 28.43
N ASP A 25 -14.22 -25.85 29.03
CA ASP A 25 -15.65 -25.59 28.90
C ASP A 25 -16.02 -25.04 27.53
N LEU A 26 -15.11 -24.37 26.85
CA LEU A 26 -15.34 -23.84 25.50
C LEU A 26 -15.39 -24.98 24.47
N GLN A 27 -16.40 -24.99 23.64
CA GLN A 27 -16.51 -25.96 22.54
C GLN A 27 -15.37 -25.75 21.54
N GLN A 28 -14.97 -24.52 21.31
CA GLN A 28 -13.87 -24.13 20.43
C GLN A 28 -12.52 -24.74 20.81
N TYR A 29 -12.32 -25.08 22.08
CA TYR A 29 -11.10 -25.77 22.56
C TYR A 29 -10.78 -27.03 21.77
N TYR A 30 -11.82 -27.85 21.48
CA TYR A 30 -11.67 -29.15 20.83
C TYR A 30 -11.47 -29.09 19.31
N SER A 31 -11.75 -27.93 18.70
CA SER A 31 -11.51 -27.65 17.28
C SER A 31 -10.37 -26.67 17.06
N SER A 32 -9.59 -26.36 18.10
CA SER A 32 -8.44 -25.47 18.05
C SER A 32 -7.12 -26.22 18.13
N VAL A 33 -6.04 -25.48 17.87
CA VAL A 33 -4.66 -25.93 18.04
C VAL A 33 -3.91 -25.00 18.99
N ALA A 34 -2.83 -25.50 19.60
CA ALA A 34 -1.98 -24.71 20.49
C ALA A 34 -0.85 -23.97 19.77
N LEU A 35 -0.56 -24.38 18.54
CA LEU A 35 0.42 -23.76 17.64
C LEU A 35 0.03 -24.08 16.20
N ALA A 36 0.11 -23.11 15.33
CA ALA A 36 -0.19 -23.23 13.91
C ALA A 36 0.80 -22.37 13.09
N ASP A 37 1.92 -22.96 12.73
CA ASP A 37 2.95 -22.29 11.92
C ASP A 37 2.94 -22.80 10.49
N ASN A 38 2.91 -21.89 9.53
CA ASN A 38 3.00 -22.12 8.08
C ASN A 38 1.95 -23.11 7.55
N CYS A 39 0.76 -23.10 8.13
CA CYS A 39 -0.39 -23.84 7.64
C CYS A 39 -1.53 -22.91 7.21
N LEU A 40 -2.41 -23.42 6.37
CA LEU A 40 -3.67 -22.82 5.97
C LEU A 40 -4.80 -23.73 6.46
N PHE A 41 -5.74 -23.15 7.19
CA PHE A 41 -6.95 -23.87 7.59
C PHE A 41 -7.98 -23.83 6.47
N GLU A 42 -8.66 -24.95 6.28
CA GLU A 42 -9.67 -25.13 5.24
C GLU A 42 -11.08 -24.97 5.84
N PRO A 43 -12.04 -24.36 5.12
CA PRO A 43 -13.43 -24.25 5.59
C PRO A 43 -14.06 -25.61 5.91
N GLN A 44 -13.61 -26.68 5.26
CA GLN A 44 -14.06 -28.04 5.47
C GLN A 44 -13.56 -28.66 6.78
N GLY A 45 -12.67 -27.95 7.49
CA GLY A 45 -12.19 -28.33 8.81
C GLY A 45 -10.77 -28.90 8.86
N GLY A 46 -10.14 -29.19 7.73
CA GLY A 46 -8.74 -29.62 7.65
C GLY A 46 -7.75 -28.46 7.75
N PHE A 47 -6.48 -28.81 7.63
CA PHE A 47 -5.42 -27.83 7.35
C PHE A 47 -4.45 -28.39 6.32
N SER A 48 -3.88 -27.49 5.52
CA SER A 48 -2.87 -27.75 4.51
C SER A 48 -1.58 -26.98 4.80
N ARG A 49 -0.52 -27.31 4.08
CA ARG A 49 0.68 -26.48 4.00
C ARG A 49 0.29 -25.15 3.36
N ARG A 50 0.81 -24.02 3.88
CA ARG A 50 0.60 -22.72 3.23
C ARG A 50 1.20 -22.71 1.82
N PRO A 51 0.69 -21.90 0.90
CA PRO A 51 1.32 -21.63 -0.38
C PRO A 51 2.78 -21.21 -0.23
N GLY A 52 3.62 -21.64 -1.15
CA GLY A 52 4.98 -21.12 -1.27
C GLY A 52 5.01 -19.73 -1.89
N LEU A 53 6.18 -19.12 -1.93
CA LEU A 53 6.39 -17.80 -2.49
C LEU A 53 7.19 -17.89 -3.79
N ARG A 54 6.62 -17.34 -4.84
CA ARG A 54 7.29 -17.14 -6.11
C ARG A 54 8.09 -15.86 -6.10
N PHE A 55 9.35 -15.90 -6.50
CA PHE A 55 10.14 -14.70 -6.75
C PHE A 55 9.65 -13.97 -8.01
N VAL A 56 9.38 -12.67 -7.88
CA VAL A 56 8.94 -11.82 -8.99
C VAL A 56 10.05 -10.84 -9.39
N SER A 57 10.58 -10.06 -8.43
CA SER A 57 11.51 -8.98 -8.75
C SER A 57 12.36 -8.56 -7.54
N ASP A 58 13.58 -8.10 -7.79
CA ASP A 58 14.45 -7.43 -6.80
C ASP A 58 14.13 -5.93 -6.77
N LEU A 59 13.61 -5.45 -5.66
CA LEU A 59 13.27 -4.05 -5.41
C LEU A 59 14.40 -3.28 -4.71
N THR A 60 15.50 -3.92 -4.36
CA THR A 60 16.53 -3.33 -3.48
C THR A 60 17.06 -1.98 -3.99
N ALA A 61 17.17 -1.83 -5.31
CA ALA A 61 17.62 -0.58 -5.94
C ALA A 61 16.65 0.60 -5.76
N ASP A 62 15.40 0.33 -5.37
CA ASP A 62 14.37 1.35 -5.16
C ASP A 62 14.27 1.83 -3.71
N ASN A 63 15.19 1.38 -2.85
CA ASN A 63 15.27 1.75 -1.43
C ASN A 63 14.00 1.45 -0.61
N PRO A 64 13.33 0.30 -0.73
CA PRO A 64 12.06 0.05 -0.04
C PRO A 64 12.21 0.00 1.49
N GLY A 65 13.42 -0.03 2.02
CA GLY A 65 13.71 0.13 3.44
C GLY A 65 13.35 1.50 4.01
N ASN A 66 13.18 2.52 3.15
CA ASN A 66 12.69 3.84 3.54
C ASN A 66 11.16 3.90 3.61
N GLY A 67 10.45 2.91 3.11
CA GLY A 67 9.01 2.77 3.02
C GLY A 67 8.59 2.20 1.66
N VAL A 68 7.64 1.28 1.69
CA VAL A 68 7.07 0.65 0.50
C VAL A 68 5.57 0.45 0.69
N LEU A 69 4.81 0.54 -0.40
CA LEU A 69 3.38 0.30 -0.41
C LEU A 69 2.98 -0.42 -1.71
N LEU A 70 2.23 -1.49 -1.57
CA LEU A 70 1.60 -2.21 -2.66
C LEU A 70 0.21 -1.64 -2.92
N MET A 71 -0.05 -1.23 -4.15
CA MET A 71 -1.32 -0.66 -4.57
C MET A 71 -1.89 -1.48 -5.73
N PRO A 72 -2.94 -2.27 -5.52
CA PRO A 72 -3.62 -2.96 -6.60
C PRO A 72 -4.35 -1.94 -7.49
N PHE A 73 -4.36 -2.20 -8.79
CA PHE A 73 -5.03 -1.40 -9.79
C PHE A 73 -5.83 -2.33 -10.71
N GLU A 74 -7.14 -2.35 -10.52
CA GLU A 74 -8.06 -3.22 -11.24
C GLU A 74 -8.77 -2.45 -12.34
N PHE A 75 -8.42 -2.71 -13.61
CA PHE A 75 -9.13 -2.14 -14.74
C PHE A 75 -10.24 -3.06 -15.24
N SER A 76 -9.97 -4.34 -15.31
CA SER A 76 -10.93 -5.38 -15.67
C SER A 76 -10.50 -6.72 -15.08
N THR A 77 -11.35 -7.72 -15.15
CA THR A 77 -11.06 -9.09 -14.70
C THR A 77 -9.86 -9.75 -15.40
N THR A 78 -9.43 -9.21 -16.55
CA THR A 78 -8.30 -9.72 -17.34
C THR A 78 -7.13 -8.74 -17.44
N GLN A 79 -7.30 -7.52 -16.96
CA GLN A 79 -6.29 -6.46 -16.98
C GLN A 79 -6.22 -5.84 -15.58
N ASN A 80 -5.35 -6.39 -14.80
CA ASN A 80 -5.05 -5.98 -13.44
C ASN A 80 -3.55 -5.77 -13.27
N PHE A 81 -3.20 -4.92 -12.34
CA PHE A 81 -1.82 -4.49 -12.13
C PHE A 81 -1.53 -4.36 -10.65
N MET A 82 -0.32 -4.72 -10.26
CA MET A 82 0.23 -4.35 -8.96
C MET A 82 1.21 -3.20 -9.14
N ILE A 83 0.95 -2.09 -8.46
CA ILE A 83 1.84 -0.93 -8.41
C ILE A 83 2.64 -1.00 -7.12
N VAL A 84 3.95 -1.00 -7.24
CA VAL A 84 4.88 -0.94 -6.11
C VAL A 84 5.39 0.49 -5.99
N ALA A 85 5.01 1.17 -4.91
CA ALA A 85 5.50 2.51 -4.59
C ALA A 85 6.57 2.42 -3.51
N SER A 86 7.78 2.85 -3.80
CA SER A 86 8.92 2.85 -2.87
C SER A 86 9.41 4.27 -2.62
N VAL A 87 9.79 4.59 -1.39
CA VAL A 87 10.41 5.87 -1.06
C VAL A 87 11.86 5.84 -1.52
N PHE A 88 12.09 6.24 -2.78
CA PHE A 88 13.42 6.24 -3.37
C PHE A 88 14.36 7.27 -2.72
N ASN A 89 13.83 8.45 -2.44
CA ASN A 89 14.50 9.48 -1.64
C ASN A 89 13.56 9.93 -0.53
N THR A 90 13.99 9.82 0.72
CA THR A 90 13.16 10.06 1.92
C THR A 90 12.49 11.42 1.97
N SER A 91 13.06 12.44 1.38
CA SER A 91 12.56 13.82 1.44
C SER A 91 11.89 14.33 0.17
N SER A 92 11.91 13.57 -0.95
CA SER A 92 11.52 14.19 -2.22
C SER A 92 10.89 13.28 -3.27
N THR A 93 11.12 11.95 -3.26
CA THR A 93 10.79 11.14 -4.44
C THR A 93 10.22 9.79 -4.08
N ILE A 94 9.06 9.49 -4.66
CA ILE A 94 8.45 8.15 -4.68
C ILE A 94 8.74 7.53 -6.04
N ARG A 95 9.26 6.31 -6.05
CA ARG A 95 9.46 5.50 -7.25
C ARG A 95 8.32 4.51 -7.42
N LEU A 96 7.73 4.43 -8.60
CA LEU A 96 6.62 3.58 -8.94
C LEU A 96 7.06 2.54 -9.96
N ARG A 97 6.84 1.26 -9.67
CA ARG A 97 6.96 0.15 -10.62
C ARG A 97 5.61 -0.50 -10.85
N PHE A 98 5.39 -0.98 -12.05
CA PHE A 98 4.11 -1.54 -12.48
C PHE A 98 4.30 -2.98 -12.92
N TYR A 99 3.48 -3.86 -12.38
CA TYR A 99 3.50 -5.29 -12.68
C TYR A 99 2.16 -5.71 -13.25
N ALA A 100 2.17 -6.45 -14.34
CA ALA A 100 0.99 -7.10 -14.92
C ALA A 100 1.21 -8.60 -14.93
N ASN A 101 0.26 -9.38 -14.44
CA ASN A 101 0.38 -10.84 -14.37
C ASN A 101 1.73 -11.28 -13.77
N GLN A 102 2.13 -10.69 -12.64
CA GLN A 102 3.38 -10.98 -11.93
C GLN A 102 4.66 -10.67 -12.74
N THR A 103 4.56 -9.88 -13.79
CA THR A 103 5.70 -9.51 -14.64
C THR A 103 5.89 -8.00 -14.63
N LEU A 104 7.13 -7.55 -14.41
CA LEU A 104 7.47 -6.13 -14.45
C LEU A 104 7.21 -5.57 -15.85
N LEU A 105 6.44 -4.49 -15.92
CA LEU A 105 6.28 -3.74 -17.17
C LEU A 105 7.56 -2.95 -17.44
N THR A 106 8.11 -3.17 -18.64
CA THR A 106 9.34 -2.52 -19.08
C THR A 106 9.03 -1.32 -19.99
N ASN A 107 9.98 -0.41 -20.10
CA ASN A 107 9.89 0.78 -20.97
C ASN A 107 8.70 1.70 -20.64
N ILE A 108 8.39 1.86 -19.35
CA ILE A 108 7.27 2.67 -18.88
C ILE A 108 7.60 4.16 -18.96
N ASN A 109 8.85 4.52 -18.71
CA ASN A 109 9.30 5.91 -18.75
C ASN A 109 10.58 6.05 -19.56
N HIS A 110 10.59 7.02 -20.47
CA HIS A 110 11.78 7.40 -21.25
C HIS A 110 12.29 8.74 -20.73
N SER A 111 13.49 8.76 -20.22
CA SER A 111 14.11 9.97 -19.71
C SER A 111 15.54 10.17 -20.23
N PHE A 112 15.97 11.43 -20.27
CA PHE A 112 17.36 11.82 -20.44
C PHE A 112 17.66 13.06 -19.60
N THR A 113 18.92 13.35 -19.37
CA THR A 113 19.30 14.55 -18.61
C THR A 113 20.05 15.53 -19.49
N ILE A 114 19.85 16.82 -19.20
CA ILE A 114 20.63 17.91 -19.77
C ILE A 114 21.31 18.62 -18.61
N THR A 115 22.63 18.64 -18.61
CA THR A 115 23.45 19.31 -17.58
C THR A 115 23.99 20.63 -18.11
N VAL A 116 23.74 21.71 -17.42
CA VAL A 116 24.33 23.04 -17.67
C VAL A 116 25.59 23.17 -16.83
N THR A 117 26.74 23.15 -17.45
CA THR A 117 28.03 23.19 -16.74
C THR A 117 28.62 24.61 -16.61
N ASP A 118 28.32 25.48 -17.58
CA ASP A 118 28.80 26.87 -17.60
C ASP A 118 27.87 27.78 -18.38
N TYR A 119 26.94 28.45 -17.68
CA TYR A 119 25.93 29.31 -18.30
C TYR A 119 26.51 30.56 -18.99
N VAL A 120 27.68 31.04 -18.53
CA VAL A 120 28.34 32.24 -19.06
C VAL A 120 28.85 32.01 -20.48
N ASN A 121 29.42 30.83 -20.71
CA ASN A 121 30.05 30.46 -21.96
C ASN A 121 29.17 29.65 -22.90
N ILE A 122 27.85 29.59 -22.68
CA ILE A 122 26.94 28.98 -23.64
C ILE A 122 26.91 29.84 -24.91
N ALA A 123 27.35 29.26 -26.00
CA ALA A 123 27.38 30.00 -27.30
C ALA A 123 25.96 30.26 -27.78
N VAL A 124 25.74 31.47 -28.31
CA VAL A 124 24.47 31.77 -29.02
C VAL A 124 24.29 30.85 -30.20
N GLY A 125 23.16 30.19 -30.29
CA GLY A 125 22.89 29.18 -31.31
C GLY A 125 23.32 27.78 -30.90
N ALA A 126 23.87 27.56 -29.68
CA ALA A 126 24.10 26.20 -29.16
C ALA A 126 22.78 25.43 -29.10
N THR A 127 22.77 24.16 -29.53
CA THR A 127 21.55 23.38 -29.65
C THR A 127 21.63 22.10 -28.84
N VAL A 128 20.47 21.70 -28.30
CA VAL A 128 20.18 20.32 -27.89
C VAL A 128 19.05 19.83 -28.79
N VAL A 129 19.28 18.71 -29.47
CA VAL A 129 18.29 18.14 -30.39
C VAL A 129 17.94 16.72 -29.93
N PHE A 130 16.66 16.42 -29.80
CA PHE A 130 16.16 15.07 -29.54
C PHE A 130 15.09 14.70 -30.55
N LYS A 131 15.20 13.49 -31.07
CA LYS A 131 14.32 12.97 -32.14
C LYS A 131 13.36 11.93 -31.60
N LEU A 132 12.11 12.06 -31.98
CA LEU A 132 11.09 11.01 -31.77
C LEU A 132 11.27 9.87 -32.78
N ALA A 133 10.76 8.67 -32.46
CA ALA A 133 10.80 7.52 -33.37
C ALA A 133 10.13 7.76 -34.74
N ASN A 134 9.16 8.67 -34.79
CA ASN A 134 8.52 9.10 -36.04
C ASN A 134 9.42 10.03 -36.88
N GLY A 135 10.66 10.29 -36.44
CA GLY A 135 11.60 11.17 -37.11
C GLY A 135 11.46 12.66 -36.77
N THR A 136 10.45 13.06 -36.00
CA THR A 136 10.28 14.47 -35.56
C THR A 136 11.43 14.85 -34.64
N ALA A 137 12.16 15.92 -35.00
CA ALA A 137 13.25 16.48 -34.21
C ALA A 137 12.77 17.71 -33.44
N HIS A 138 12.97 17.73 -32.15
CA HIS A 138 12.79 18.89 -31.30
C HIS A 138 14.15 19.52 -31.03
N THR A 139 14.27 20.80 -31.31
CA THR A 139 15.52 21.55 -31.18
C THR A 139 15.37 22.68 -30.15
N LEU A 140 16.21 22.61 -29.12
CA LEU A 140 16.37 23.71 -28.15
C LEU A 140 17.59 24.54 -28.55
N THR A 141 17.40 25.83 -28.73
CA THR A 141 18.47 26.75 -29.21
C THR A 141 18.76 27.80 -28.15
N ALA A 142 20.00 27.99 -27.79
CA ALA A 142 20.45 29.00 -26.86
C ALA A 142 20.44 30.42 -27.49
N LEU A 143 19.77 31.33 -26.80
CA LEU A 143 19.83 32.76 -27.08
C LEU A 143 21.00 33.44 -26.33
N ALA A 144 21.27 34.71 -26.65
CA ALA A 144 22.26 35.49 -25.90
C ALA A 144 21.90 35.56 -24.41
N ASN A 145 22.92 35.45 -23.53
CA ASN A 145 22.76 35.62 -22.10
C ASN A 145 22.08 36.93 -21.73
N GLY A 146 21.10 36.91 -20.82
CA GLY A 146 20.40 38.14 -20.42
C GLY A 146 19.11 37.90 -19.63
N SER A 147 18.54 39.01 -19.15
CA SER A 147 17.36 39.06 -18.29
C SER A 147 16.01 39.03 -19.03
N GLY A 148 15.98 38.99 -20.34
CA GLY A 148 14.76 38.92 -21.12
C GLY A 148 13.98 37.64 -20.97
N SER A 149 12.77 37.53 -21.56
CA SER A 149 11.95 36.33 -21.52
C SER A 149 12.74 35.07 -21.84
N ALA A 150 12.47 34.04 -21.11
CA ALA A 150 13.23 32.79 -21.19
C ALA A 150 12.90 31.95 -22.43
N THR A 151 11.72 32.12 -22.97
CA THR A 151 11.17 31.22 -23.99
C THR A 151 10.54 32.01 -25.12
N ASP A 152 11.07 31.82 -26.33
CA ASP A 152 10.42 32.22 -27.57
C ASP A 152 9.92 30.91 -28.22
N THR A 153 8.63 30.80 -28.48
CA THR A 153 8.01 29.48 -28.66
C THR A 153 7.12 29.42 -29.86
N THR A 154 7.51 28.67 -30.88
CA THR A 154 6.53 28.08 -31.80
C THR A 154 7.06 26.78 -32.44
N GLY A 155 6.27 25.70 -32.32
CA GLY A 155 6.52 24.45 -33.03
C GLY A 155 7.59 23.54 -32.40
N VAL A 156 8.33 22.85 -33.27
CA VAL A 156 9.37 21.83 -32.88
C VAL A 156 10.71 22.46 -32.49
N THR A 157 10.90 23.77 -32.70
CA THR A 157 12.10 24.52 -32.32
C THR A 157 11.75 25.50 -31.21
N ARG A 158 12.50 25.44 -30.12
CA ARG A 158 12.32 26.28 -28.95
C ARG A 158 13.62 26.93 -28.55
N ASN A 159 13.52 28.09 -27.95
CA ASN A 159 14.67 28.85 -27.50
C ASN A 159 14.73 28.87 -25.96
N PHE A 160 15.93 28.92 -25.42
CA PHE A 160 16.15 29.19 -23.99
C PHE A 160 17.23 30.28 -23.85
N ARG A 161 17.17 31.03 -22.76
CA ARG A 161 18.10 32.13 -22.53
C ARG A 161 18.89 31.84 -21.24
N PRO A 162 20.23 31.66 -21.31
CA PRO A 162 21.10 31.56 -20.14
C PRO A 162 20.99 32.82 -19.27
N HIS A 163 21.04 32.64 -17.94
CA HIS A 163 20.93 33.77 -17.01
C HIS A 163 21.44 33.46 -15.61
N THR A 164 22.14 34.36 -15.00
CA THR A 164 22.65 34.47 -13.61
C THR A 164 23.38 33.25 -12.99
N SER A 165 22.99 32.00 -13.27
CA SER A 165 23.65 30.80 -12.78
C SER A 165 23.34 29.59 -13.66
N ASN A 166 24.07 28.47 -13.44
CA ASN A 166 23.78 27.21 -14.11
C ASN A 166 22.39 26.70 -13.73
N ASP A 167 21.97 26.85 -12.46
CA ASP A 167 20.68 26.39 -11.95
C ASP A 167 19.51 27.18 -12.57
N VAL A 168 19.61 28.51 -12.61
CA VAL A 168 18.59 29.37 -13.25
C VAL A 168 18.51 29.08 -14.75
N THR A 169 19.63 28.79 -15.39
CA THR A 169 19.66 28.43 -16.81
C THR A 169 19.02 27.04 -17.01
N ALA A 170 19.27 26.07 -16.12
CA ALA A 170 18.61 24.79 -16.14
C ALA A 170 17.08 24.92 -15.93
N GLN A 171 16.63 25.76 -15.01
CA GLN A 171 15.20 26.04 -14.81
C GLN A 171 14.52 26.59 -16.05
N ARG A 172 15.20 27.53 -16.75
CA ARG A 172 14.68 28.10 -18.01
C ARG A 172 14.67 27.08 -19.16
N LEU A 173 15.67 26.20 -19.19
CA LEU A 173 15.73 25.11 -20.16
C LEU A 173 14.61 24.10 -19.89
N ALA A 174 14.37 23.76 -18.63
CA ALA A 174 13.25 22.90 -18.21
C ALA A 174 11.90 23.50 -18.66
N ALA A 175 11.66 24.78 -18.40
CA ALA A 175 10.44 25.44 -18.83
C ALA A 175 10.25 25.45 -20.36
N ALA A 176 11.35 25.56 -21.13
CA ALA A 176 11.28 25.48 -22.59
C ALA A 176 10.92 24.06 -23.08
N ILE A 177 11.36 23.03 -22.37
CA ILE A 177 11.05 21.62 -22.68
C ILE A 177 9.62 21.27 -22.26
N ASP A 178 9.21 21.66 -21.05
CA ASP A 178 7.88 21.43 -20.51
C ASP A 178 6.77 22.01 -21.39
N ALA A 179 7.11 23.04 -22.15
CA ALA A 179 6.22 23.62 -23.16
C ALA A 179 6.20 22.84 -24.48
N ILE A 180 6.96 21.75 -24.65
CA ILE A 180 6.92 20.87 -25.82
C ILE A 180 5.88 19.77 -25.57
N ASP A 181 4.89 19.67 -26.43
CA ASP A 181 3.85 18.67 -26.34
C ASP A 181 4.44 17.24 -26.34
N GLY A 182 4.06 16.42 -25.35
CA GLY A 182 4.57 15.07 -25.17
C GLY A 182 5.85 14.93 -24.35
N PHE A 183 6.34 16.01 -23.75
CA PHE A 183 7.49 16.02 -22.84
C PHE A 183 7.23 16.84 -21.59
N SER A 184 7.75 16.37 -20.48
CA SER A 184 7.78 17.11 -19.22
C SER A 184 9.21 17.25 -18.70
N ALA A 185 9.49 18.38 -18.08
CA ALA A 185 10.76 18.67 -17.45
C ALA A 185 10.50 19.40 -16.14
N PRO A 186 10.38 18.68 -15.01
CA PRO A 186 10.19 19.28 -13.69
C PRO A 186 11.26 20.34 -13.41
N VAL A 187 10.88 21.41 -12.72
CA VAL A 187 11.80 22.51 -12.39
C VAL A 187 12.95 21.95 -11.55
N PRO A 188 14.20 21.99 -12.05
CA PRO A 188 15.33 21.40 -11.36
C PRO A 188 15.75 22.27 -10.15
N SER A 189 16.20 21.62 -9.09
CA SER A 189 16.80 22.28 -7.92
C SER A 189 18.29 22.61 -8.11
N ALA A 190 18.91 22.08 -9.17
CA ALA A 190 20.32 22.22 -9.51
C ALA A 190 20.50 22.40 -11.04
N ASN A 191 21.71 22.33 -11.51
CA ASN A 191 22.09 22.53 -12.91
C ASN A 191 21.75 21.36 -13.85
N VAL A 192 20.99 20.37 -13.44
CA VAL A 192 20.60 19.19 -14.23
C VAL A 192 19.09 19.17 -14.47
N VAL A 193 18.69 19.21 -15.71
CA VAL A 193 17.30 19.05 -16.15
C VAL A 193 17.05 17.59 -16.47
N THR A 194 16.07 16.99 -15.84
CA THR A 194 15.57 15.66 -16.23
C THR A 194 14.39 15.85 -17.17
N VAL A 195 14.50 15.33 -18.37
CA VAL A 195 13.45 15.36 -19.39
C VAL A 195 12.79 13.99 -19.44
N GLN A 196 11.46 13.96 -19.35
CA GLN A 196 10.65 12.75 -19.43
C GLN A 196 9.66 12.85 -20.58
N ARG A 197 9.26 11.73 -21.15
CA ARG A 197 8.14 11.68 -22.07
C ARG A 197 6.83 11.50 -21.30
N ASP A 198 5.81 12.25 -21.68
CA ASP A 198 4.46 12.14 -21.07
C ASP A 198 3.77 10.82 -21.48
N THR A 199 4.10 10.31 -22.66
CA THR A 199 3.62 9.01 -23.15
C THR A 199 4.78 8.04 -23.32
N PRO A 200 4.89 6.98 -22.51
CA PRO A 200 5.83 5.89 -22.72
C PRO A 200 5.56 5.20 -24.06
N GLY A 201 6.58 4.76 -24.71
CA GLY A 201 6.47 4.04 -25.98
C GLY A 201 7.82 3.53 -26.49
N THR A 202 7.82 2.58 -27.38
CA THR A 202 8.98 1.83 -27.90
C THR A 202 9.99 2.66 -28.73
N ALA A 203 9.98 3.96 -28.62
CA ALA A 203 10.76 4.81 -29.48
C ALA A 203 12.16 5.06 -28.92
N HIS A 204 13.13 4.52 -29.59
CA HIS A 204 14.52 4.95 -29.44
C HIS A 204 14.64 6.42 -29.83
N LEU A 205 15.30 7.20 -28.99
CA LEU A 205 15.49 8.63 -29.22
C LEU A 205 16.98 8.95 -29.23
N ASP A 206 17.42 9.58 -30.32
CA ASP A 206 18.76 10.14 -30.39
C ASP A 206 18.78 11.51 -29.77
N VAL A 207 19.64 11.71 -28.77
CA VAL A 207 19.90 13.03 -28.19
C VAL A 207 21.28 13.50 -28.62
N THR A 208 21.34 14.66 -29.23
CA THR A 208 22.60 15.30 -29.65
C THR A 208 22.68 16.72 -29.10
N TYR A 209 23.90 17.17 -28.82
CA TYR A 209 24.15 18.53 -28.38
C TYR A 209 25.36 19.14 -29.11
N SER A 210 25.35 20.45 -29.35
CA SER A 210 26.35 21.11 -30.15
C SER A 210 27.45 21.83 -29.35
N HIS A 211 27.30 21.91 -28.00
CA HIS A 211 28.21 22.69 -27.17
C HIS A 211 28.58 22.01 -25.86
N THR A 212 29.81 22.04 -25.44
CA THR A 212 30.36 21.34 -24.26
C THR A 212 29.85 21.86 -22.91
N THR A 213 29.23 23.04 -22.86
CA THR A 213 28.66 23.63 -21.65
C THR A 213 27.19 23.28 -21.40
N VAL A 214 26.57 22.64 -22.36
CA VAL A 214 25.22 22.04 -22.21
C VAL A 214 25.31 20.60 -22.70
N VAL A 215 25.48 19.67 -21.78
CA VAL A 215 25.72 18.27 -22.08
C VAL A 215 24.42 17.48 -21.87
N ALA A 216 23.99 16.77 -22.88
CA ALA A 216 22.84 15.87 -22.79
C ALA A 216 23.28 14.40 -22.73
N THR A 217 22.59 13.59 -21.94
CA THR A 217 22.74 12.13 -21.97
C THR A 217 21.84 11.53 -23.04
N ASN A 218 22.11 10.30 -23.43
CA ASN A 218 21.17 9.54 -24.26
C ASN A 218 19.93 9.15 -23.45
N PHE A 219 18.82 8.92 -24.14
CA PHE A 219 17.62 8.36 -23.51
C PHE A 219 17.91 7.03 -22.84
N THR A 220 17.39 6.89 -21.63
CA THR A 220 17.33 5.63 -20.92
C THR A 220 15.88 5.17 -20.81
N ASN A 221 15.65 3.87 -21.10
CA ASN A 221 14.37 3.25 -20.85
C ASN A 221 14.32 2.86 -19.38
N ASN A 222 13.38 3.41 -18.64
CA ASN A 222 13.19 3.09 -17.24
C ASN A 222 11.95 2.19 -17.07
N ASP A 223 12.08 1.20 -16.21
CA ASP A 223 11.00 0.30 -15.81
C ASP A 223 10.26 0.84 -14.58
N TYR A 224 10.36 2.15 -14.36
CA TYR A 224 9.75 2.87 -13.23
C TYR A 224 9.43 4.32 -13.61
N VAL A 225 8.57 4.93 -12.80
CA VAL A 225 8.30 6.37 -12.82
C VAL A 225 8.70 6.96 -11.48
N ASP A 226 9.53 8.01 -11.49
CA ASP A 226 9.87 8.77 -10.29
C ASP A 226 8.92 9.98 -10.16
N PHE A 227 8.16 10.04 -9.06
CA PHE A 227 7.27 11.15 -8.75
C PHE A 227 7.86 12.03 -7.65
N PRO A 228 8.17 13.32 -7.96
CA PRO A 228 8.62 14.28 -6.96
C PRO A 228 7.42 14.76 -6.14
N VAL A 229 7.43 14.52 -4.83
CA VAL A 229 6.31 14.91 -3.94
C VAL A 229 6.29 16.40 -3.55
N GLY A 230 7.32 17.15 -3.93
CA GLY A 230 7.47 18.55 -3.56
C GLY A 230 7.89 18.76 -2.11
N THR A 231 7.51 19.88 -1.50
CA THR A 231 7.83 20.21 -0.11
C THR A 231 6.88 19.46 0.82
N LEU A 232 7.44 18.72 1.79
CA LEU A 232 6.66 18.01 2.80
C LEU A 232 6.10 18.98 3.85
N TYR A 233 4.93 18.65 4.39
CA TYR A 233 4.33 19.36 5.53
C TYR A 233 5.17 19.16 6.80
N ASP A 234 5.46 17.91 7.13
CA ASP A 234 6.43 17.58 8.18
C ASP A 234 7.76 17.24 7.50
N ALA A 235 8.75 18.11 7.66
CA ALA A 235 9.98 18.15 6.85
C ALA A 235 10.93 16.95 7.04
N SER A 236 10.57 15.92 7.79
CA SER A 236 11.52 14.88 8.18
C SER A 236 11.69 13.78 7.12
N ALA A 237 10.62 13.16 6.66
CA ALA A 237 10.66 12.09 5.66
C ALA A 237 9.25 11.73 5.16
N ILE A 238 9.17 11.15 3.97
CA ILE A 238 7.96 10.54 3.42
C ILE A 238 7.65 9.29 4.25
N ASP A 239 6.43 9.22 4.80
CA ASP A 239 5.92 8.07 5.54
C ASP A 239 4.83 7.36 4.71
N MET A 240 5.14 6.18 4.17
CA MET A 240 4.21 5.41 3.36
C MET A 240 3.07 4.80 4.20
N ASP A 241 3.21 4.70 5.53
CA ASP A 241 2.16 4.21 6.41
C ASP A 241 0.98 5.20 6.49
N LYS A 242 1.24 6.47 6.18
CA LYS A 242 0.21 7.53 6.10
C LYS A 242 -0.44 7.63 4.73
N THR A 243 -0.12 6.74 3.79
CA THR A 243 -0.60 6.81 2.41
C THR A 243 -1.88 6.01 2.24
N TYR A 244 -2.90 6.66 1.67
CA TYR A 244 -4.15 6.05 1.26
C TYR A 244 -4.39 6.26 -0.22
N PHE A 245 -5.19 5.40 -0.83
CA PHE A 245 -5.52 5.50 -2.24
C PHE A 245 -6.95 5.01 -2.51
N THR A 246 -7.52 5.51 -3.59
CA THR A 246 -8.80 5.05 -4.13
C THR A 246 -8.73 5.07 -5.64
N GLN A 247 -9.43 4.16 -6.28
CA GLN A 247 -9.46 4.05 -7.74
C GLN A 247 -10.86 4.30 -8.29
N SER A 248 -10.91 4.93 -9.45
CA SER A 248 -12.10 5.00 -10.28
C SER A 248 -11.67 4.87 -11.75
N ALA A 249 -12.17 3.84 -12.42
CA ALA A 249 -11.80 3.50 -13.79
C ALA A 249 -10.27 3.45 -14.01
N ASP A 250 -9.74 4.25 -14.93
CA ASP A 250 -8.32 4.33 -15.27
C ASP A 250 -7.47 5.21 -14.32
N THR A 251 -8.05 5.73 -13.25
CA THR A 251 -7.37 6.70 -12.37
C THR A 251 -7.31 6.19 -10.92
N LEU A 252 -6.10 6.07 -10.40
CA LEU A 252 -5.84 5.86 -8.98
C LEU A 252 -5.43 7.20 -8.36
N ILE A 253 -6.13 7.60 -7.30
CA ILE A 253 -5.83 8.81 -6.53
C ILE A 253 -5.11 8.40 -5.27
N VAL A 254 -3.95 9.00 -5.02
CA VAL A 254 -3.09 8.74 -3.87
C VAL A 254 -3.04 9.98 -3.00
N VAL A 255 -3.24 9.81 -1.70
CA VAL A 255 -3.19 10.87 -0.70
C VAL A 255 -2.26 10.51 0.45
N ASN A 256 -1.62 11.51 1.01
CA ASN A 256 -0.80 11.43 2.20
C ASN A 256 -0.85 12.77 2.93
N GLU A 257 -0.86 12.78 4.26
CA GLU A 257 -1.00 14.04 5.01
C GLU A 257 0.19 15.00 4.84
N ASP A 258 1.35 14.49 4.39
CA ASP A 258 2.61 15.26 4.33
C ASP A 258 2.88 15.88 2.95
N PHE A 259 2.21 15.43 1.89
CA PHE A 259 2.38 15.98 0.53
C PHE A 259 1.07 16.03 -0.27
N ALA A 260 1.09 16.86 -1.32
CA ALA A 260 -0.07 17.06 -2.17
C ALA A 260 -0.55 15.77 -2.84
N PRO A 261 -1.88 15.54 -2.90
CA PRO A 261 -2.44 14.40 -3.63
C PRO A 261 -1.97 14.33 -5.07
N PHE A 262 -1.74 13.11 -5.56
CA PHE A 262 -1.38 12.87 -6.94
C PHE A 262 -2.23 11.74 -7.55
N SER A 263 -2.24 11.65 -8.85
CA SER A 263 -2.92 10.58 -9.58
C SER A 263 -1.95 9.72 -10.36
N ILE A 264 -2.30 8.46 -10.48
CA ILE A 264 -1.69 7.49 -11.38
C ILE A 264 -2.77 7.11 -12.38
N VAL A 265 -2.57 7.44 -13.65
CA VAL A 265 -3.55 7.23 -14.71
C VAL A 265 -3.01 6.23 -15.71
N ARG A 266 -3.76 5.16 -15.99
CA ARG A 266 -3.47 4.22 -17.04
C ARG A 266 -3.89 4.81 -18.39
N GLY A 267 -3.02 4.76 -19.38
CA GLY A 267 -3.33 5.19 -20.74
C GLY A 267 -4.03 4.12 -21.57
N ALA A 268 -4.07 4.34 -22.88
CA ALA A 268 -4.81 3.49 -23.81
C ALA A 268 -4.28 2.05 -23.92
N ASN A 269 -3.08 1.79 -23.44
CA ASN A 269 -2.47 0.45 -23.42
C ASN A 269 -1.76 0.20 -22.08
N ASN A 270 -1.43 -1.05 -21.81
CA ASN A 270 -0.87 -1.48 -20.52
C ASN A 270 0.51 -0.89 -20.20
N SER A 271 1.23 -0.35 -21.18
CA SER A 271 2.57 0.23 -21.02
C SER A 271 2.56 1.75 -20.87
N THR A 272 1.40 2.41 -20.92
CA THR A 272 1.31 3.87 -20.79
C THR A 272 0.74 4.25 -19.44
N TRP A 273 1.55 4.92 -18.62
CA TRP A 273 1.16 5.39 -17.30
C TRP A 273 1.55 6.84 -17.12
N THR A 274 0.63 7.66 -16.65
CA THR A 274 0.87 9.07 -16.33
C THR A 274 0.75 9.28 -14.84
N VAL A 275 1.76 9.88 -14.25
CA VAL A 275 1.77 10.21 -12.81
C VAL A 275 1.93 11.72 -12.68
N GLY A 276 1.03 12.35 -11.94
CA GLY A 276 1.05 13.80 -11.80
C GLY A 276 0.30 14.30 -10.58
N ALA A 277 0.66 15.48 -10.09
CA ALA A 277 -0.05 16.15 -9.02
C ALA A 277 -1.49 16.46 -9.42
N LEU A 278 -2.43 16.30 -8.50
CA LEU A 278 -3.82 16.67 -8.74
C LEU A 278 -4.02 18.19 -8.71
N SER A 279 -4.70 18.71 -9.73
CA SER A 279 -5.13 20.10 -9.73
C SER A 279 -6.44 20.23 -8.92
N LEU A 280 -6.31 20.50 -7.63
CA LEU A 280 -7.43 20.60 -6.71
C LEU A 280 -7.87 22.06 -6.51
N THR A 281 -9.19 22.30 -6.58
CA THR A 281 -9.77 23.52 -6.03
C THR A 281 -10.02 23.28 -4.55
N SER A 282 -9.10 23.73 -3.69
CA SER A 282 -9.13 23.51 -2.25
C SER A 282 -10.30 24.23 -1.57
N PRO A 283 -10.92 23.68 -0.53
CA PRO A 283 -11.88 24.37 0.29
C PRO A 283 -11.20 25.46 1.15
N ASN A 284 -11.99 26.37 1.66
CA ASN A 284 -11.53 27.29 2.70
C ASN A 284 -11.32 26.52 4.02
N SER A 285 -10.29 26.88 4.76
CA SER A 285 -10.04 26.33 6.10
C SER A 285 -10.94 26.99 7.15
N LEU A 286 -10.92 26.43 8.36
CA LEU A 286 -11.50 27.06 9.55
C LEU A 286 -10.65 28.24 10.05
N PHE A 287 -9.44 28.41 9.53
CA PHE A 287 -8.50 29.42 9.99
C PHE A 287 -8.53 30.61 9.07
N THR A 288 -8.51 31.79 9.66
CA THR A 288 -8.33 33.04 8.91
C THR A 288 -6.89 33.19 8.45
N ALA A 289 -6.71 33.61 7.21
CA ALA A 289 -5.40 33.96 6.70
C ALA A 289 -4.89 35.18 7.46
N ALA A 290 -3.57 35.22 7.67
CA ALA A 290 -2.95 36.38 8.27
C ALA A 290 -3.10 37.59 7.32
N ASP A 291 -3.63 38.67 7.85
CA ASP A 291 -3.70 39.94 7.15
C ASP A 291 -2.30 40.46 6.85
N SER A 292 -2.16 41.14 5.77
CA SER A 292 -0.89 41.77 5.39
C SER A 292 -1.00 43.25 5.36
N ASN A 293 0.03 43.94 5.86
CA ASN A 293 0.18 45.39 5.75
C ASN A 293 1.25 45.69 4.67
N PRO A 294 0.83 45.88 3.42
CA PRO A 294 1.81 46.04 2.33
C PRO A 294 2.68 47.30 2.51
N ASN A 295 3.95 47.20 2.22
CA ASN A 295 4.88 48.33 2.20
C ASN A 295 4.78 49.14 0.89
N ALA A 296 3.56 49.62 0.63
CA ALA A 296 3.22 50.40 -0.54
C ALA A 296 2.12 51.39 -0.16
N THR A 297 2.07 52.57 -0.77
CA THR A 297 0.94 53.48 -0.59
C THR A 297 -0.26 52.97 -1.37
N LEU A 298 -1.46 53.27 -0.91
CA LEU A 298 -2.71 52.94 -1.58
C LEU A 298 -3.54 54.20 -1.81
N THR A 299 -4.00 54.44 -3.05
CA THR A 299 -4.76 55.62 -3.39
C THR A 299 -6.11 55.23 -3.96
N PRO A 300 -7.23 55.54 -3.26
CA PRO A 300 -8.59 55.36 -3.76
C PRO A 300 -8.92 56.40 -4.83
N SER A 301 -9.62 56.00 -5.89
CA SER A 301 -10.06 56.92 -6.95
C SER A 301 -11.31 57.72 -6.55
N ALA A 302 -12.08 57.21 -5.58
CA ALA A 302 -13.26 57.83 -5.00
C ALA A 302 -13.45 57.34 -3.57
N VAL A 303 -14.26 58.05 -2.77
CA VAL A 303 -14.50 57.69 -1.37
C VAL A 303 -15.56 56.58 -1.21
N SER A 304 -16.44 56.36 -2.19
CA SER A 304 -17.52 55.40 -2.11
C SER A 304 -17.96 54.90 -3.48
N GLY A 305 -18.68 53.76 -3.50
CA GLY A 305 -19.18 53.11 -4.70
C GLY A 305 -18.19 52.09 -5.27
N THR A 306 -18.24 51.87 -6.58
CA THR A 306 -17.23 51.09 -7.30
C THR A 306 -16.04 51.98 -7.60
N ILE A 307 -14.92 51.67 -6.99
CA ILE A 307 -13.71 52.52 -7.07
C ILE A 307 -12.53 51.74 -7.62
N THR A 308 -11.50 52.46 -8.05
CA THR A 308 -10.20 51.86 -8.33
C THR A 308 -9.26 52.15 -7.17
N LEU A 309 -8.56 51.14 -6.71
CA LEU A 309 -7.48 51.24 -5.72
C LEU A 309 -6.15 51.11 -6.46
N ASN A 310 -5.28 52.13 -6.34
CA ASN A 310 -3.95 52.14 -6.95
C ASN A 310 -2.86 52.03 -5.89
N SER A 311 -1.99 51.03 -6.06
CA SER A 311 -0.80 50.85 -5.21
C SER A 311 0.44 51.43 -5.86
N SER A 312 1.35 51.97 -5.07
CA SER A 312 2.66 52.47 -5.55
C SER A 312 3.61 51.36 -6.01
N SER A 313 3.31 50.09 -5.75
CA SER A 313 4.10 48.94 -6.20
C SER A 313 3.18 47.79 -6.66
N SER A 314 3.72 46.89 -7.48
CA SER A 314 3.00 45.72 -8.00
C SER A 314 2.81 44.67 -6.91
N ILE A 315 1.65 44.69 -6.26
CA ILE A 315 1.29 43.83 -5.15
C ILE A 315 0.01 43.01 -5.40
N PHE A 316 -0.86 43.50 -6.28
CA PHE A 316 -2.15 42.82 -6.51
C PHE A 316 -2.00 41.65 -7.48
N THR A 317 -2.70 40.54 -7.14
CA THR A 317 -2.78 39.31 -7.94
C THR A 317 -4.24 38.88 -8.09
N GLU A 318 -4.53 38.01 -9.06
CA GLU A 318 -5.88 37.47 -9.29
C GLU A 318 -6.44 36.72 -8.07
N ALA A 319 -5.56 36.11 -7.29
CA ALA A 319 -5.95 35.42 -6.05
C ALA A 319 -6.53 36.37 -4.97
N MET A 320 -6.34 37.66 -5.09
CA MET A 320 -6.84 38.67 -4.16
C MET A 320 -8.25 39.13 -4.49
N VAL A 321 -8.81 38.71 -5.61
CA VAL A 321 -10.22 39.04 -5.95
C VAL A 321 -11.15 38.36 -4.92
N GLY A 322 -12.05 39.14 -4.31
CA GLY A 322 -12.91 38.73 -3.19
C GLY A 322 -12.38 39.12 -1.81
N GLN A 323 -11.12 39.46 -1.67
CA GLN A 323 -10.52 39.91 -0.41
C GLN A 323 -10.86 41.41 -0.16
N TYR A 324 -10.59 41.85 1.07
CA TYR A 324 -10.89 43.23 1.50
C TYR A 324 -9.61 44.03 1.68
N VAL A 325 -9.74 45.31 1.43
CA VAL A 325 -8.74 46.32 1.77
C VAL A 325 -9.31 47.24 2.81
N SER A 326 -8.62 47.43 3.93
CA SER A 326 -9.01 48.30 5.04
C SER A 326 -7.99 49.40 5.24
N ASP A 327 -8.48 50.61 5.42
CA ASP A 327 -7.66 51.75 5.90
C ASP A 327 -7.61 51.70 7.43
N ASN A 328 -6.42 51.53 7.98
CA ASN A 328 -6.22 51.40 9.43
C ASN A 328 -6.26 52.78 10.14
N THR A 329 -6.25 53.84 9.41
CA THR A 329 -6.20 55.19 9.93
C THR A 329 -7.61 55.80 10.02
N ASP A 330 -8.40 55.69 8.96
CA ASP A 330 -9.67 56.37 8.79
C ASP A 330 -10.84 55.39 8.55
N PHE A 331 -10.64 54.08 8.77
CA PHE A 331 -11.65 53.04 8.78
C PHE A 331 -12.38 52.74 7.46
N GLY A 332 -11.88 53.25 6.32
CA GLY A 332 -12.40 52.90 5.00
C GLY A 332 -12.20 51.39 4.69
N ARG A 333 -13.19 50.72 4.06
CA ARG A 333 -13.12 49.31 3.71
C ARG A 333 -13.73 49.05 2.33
N ALA A 334 -13.04 48.30 1.50
CA ALA A 334 -13.50 47.97 0.16
C ALA A 334 -13.18 46.51 -0.20
N ARG A 335 -14.08 45.84 -0.89
CA ARG A 335 -13.90 44.47 -1.40
C ARG A 335 -13.38 44.52 -2.84
N ILE A 336 -12.28 43.87 -3.13
CA ILE A 336 -11.71 43.70 -4.47
C ILE A 336 -12.65 42.83 -5.31
N ILE A 337 -13.12 43.35 -6.44
CA ILE A 337 -14.02 42.65 -7.36
C ILE A 337 -13.35 42.22 -8.67
N ARG A 338 -12.24 42.86 -9.04
CA ARG A 338 -11.51 42.56 -10.29
C ARG A 338 -10.07 43.06 -10.22
N LEU A 339 -9.13 42.26 -10.74
CA LEU A 339 -7.77 42.66 -10.98
C LEU A 339 -7.74 43.47 -12.31
N SER A 340 -7.17 44.65 -12.26
CA SER A 340 -6.95 45.52 -13.46
C SER A 340 -5.48 45.57 -13.85
N GLY A 341 -4.58 45.20 -12.94
CA GLY A 341 -3.13 45.16 -13.13
C GLY A 341 -2.42 44.94 -11.79
N GLY A 342 -1.16 44.60 -11.79
CA GLY A 342 -0.40 44.33 -10.55
C GLY A 342 -0.37 45.53 -9.57
N THR A 343 -0.56 46.75 -10.05
CA THR A 343 -0.68 47.95 -9.21
C THR A 343 -2.11 48.46 -9.04
N THR A 344 -3.11 47.86 -9.68
CA THR A 344 -4.45 48.44 -9.76
C THR A 344 -5.52 47.36 -9.67
N VAL A 345 -6.49 47.57 -8.77
CA VAL A 345 -7.68 46.72 -8.63
C VAL A 345 -8.95 47.57 -8.67
N THR A 346 -10.05 46.97 -9.14
CA THR A 346 -11.39 47.53 -8.98
C THR A 346 -11.99 46.93 -7.72
N ALA A 347 -12.54 47.78 -6.85
CA ALA A 347 -13.14 47.36 -5.58
C ALA A 347 -14.48 48.08 -5.35
N VAL A 348 -15.35 47.47 -4.55
CA VAL A 348 -16.60 48.06 -4.08
C VAL A 348 -16.45 48.41 -2.60
N THR A 349 -16.71 49.66 -2.25
CA THR A 349 -16.64 50.11 -0.85
C THR A 349 -17.81 49.58 -0.05
N GLU A 350 -17.49 48.97 1.08
CA GLU A 350 -18.46 48.60 2.12
C GLU A 350 -18.54 49.71 3.18
N VAL A 351 -17.39 50.27 3.56
CA VAL A 351 -17.27 51.44 4.39
C VAL A 351 -16.55 52.52 3.58
N PRO A 352 -17.13 53.71 3.40
CA PRO A 352 -16.49 54.78 2.61
C PRO A 352 -15.13 55.19 3.17
N PHE A 353 -14.17 55.47 2.28
CA PHE A 353 -12.89 56.06 2.66
C PHE A 353 -13.08 57.51 3.05
N PHE A 354 -12.24 57.99 3.96
CA PHE A 354 -12.32 59.40 4.42
C PHE A 354 -11.98 60.39 3.32
N SER A 355 -11.00 60.02 2.50
CA SER A 355 -10.56 60.88 1.38
C SER A 355 -10.01 60.07 0.23
N THR A 356 -9.73 60.72 -0.90
CA THR A 356 -9.00 60.11 -2.04
C THR A 356 -7.49 60.31 -1.95
N SER A 357 -6.99 60.79 -0.83
CA SER A 357 -5.56 60.96 -0.60
C SER A 357 -4.86 59.60 -0.48
N ALA A 358 -3.55 59.54 -0.79
CA ALA A 358 -2.78 58.33 -0.66
C ALA A 358 -2.65 57.91 0.82
N ILE A 359 -3.10 56.72 1.13
CA ILE A 359 -2.89 56.07 2.43
C ILE A 359 -1.42 55.62 2.48
N ALA A 360 -0.72 55.94 3.53
CA ALA A 360 0.70 55.64 3.67
C ALA A 360 0.98 54.12 3.73
N ALA A 361 2.17 53.71 3.31
CA ALA A 361 2.63 52.34 3.42
C ALA A 361 2.55 51.85 4.87
N GLY A 362 2.00 50.66 5.08
CA GLY A 362 1.78 50.07 6.40
C GLY A 362 0.55 50.58 7.15
N ASN A 363 -0.14 51.60 6.66
CA ASN A 363 -1.36 52.15 7.26
C ASN A 363 -2.63 51.57 6.64
N TRP A 364 -2.53 50.59 5.82
CA TRP A 364 -3.68 49.85 5.27
C TRP A 364 -3.40 48.35 5.30
N THR A 365 -4.43 47.56 5.37
CA THR A 365 -4.40 46.13 5.48
C THR A 365 -5.08 45.51 4.29
N LEU A 366 -4.49 44.47 3.74
CA LEU A 366 -5.13 43.50 2.85
C LEU A 366 -5.63 42.37 3.74
N GLU A 367 -6.95 42.30 3.88
CA GLU A 367 -7.62 41.23 4.66
C GLU A 367 -7.79 40.02 3.76
N GLN A 368 -7.05 38.93 4.04
CA GLN A 368 -6.99 37.77 3.15
C GLN A 368 -8.15 36.78 3.34
N GLY A 369 -8.98 36.94 4.40
CA GLY A 369 -10.08 36.04 4.67
C GLY A 369 -9.61 34.70 5.21
N TYR A 370 -10.08 33.60 4.63
CA TYR A 370 -9.69 32.25 5.05
C TYR A 370 -8.51 31.74 4.23
N GLU A 371 -7.64 30.99 4.87
CA GLU A 371 -6.62 30.18 4.19
C GLU A 371 -7.27 29.02 3.42
N THR A 372 -6.53 28.39 2.54
CA THR A 372 -6.92 27.10 1.96
C THR A 372 -6.76 26.01 3.00
N ALA A 373 -7.67 25.05 3.06
CA ALA A 373 -7.63 23.97 4.05
C ALA A 373 -6.39 23.05 3.87
N TRP A 374 -5.87 22.97 2.63
CA TRP A 374 -4.77 22.08 2.29
C TRP A 374 -3.59 22.85 1.73
N SER A 375 -2.44 22.68 2.31
CA SER A 375 -1.17 23.26 1.88
C SER A 375 0.01 22.60 2.60
N ASN A 376 1.24 22.92 2.16
CA ASN A 376 2.45 22.46 2.85
C ASN A 376 2.64 23.07 4.26
N THR A 377 1.74 23.97 4.70
CA THR A 377 1.72 24.55 6.05
C THR A 377 0.53 24.07 6.88
N ARG A 378 -0.51 23.52 6.25
CA ARG A 378 -1.74 23.05 6.89
C ARG A 378 -1.86 21.53 6.87
N GLY A 379 -1.03 20.85 6.08
CA GLY A 379 -1.14 19.44 5.79
C GLY A 379 -2.13 19.14 4.67
N TRP A 380 -2.14 17.90 4.25
CA TRP A 380 -2.93 17.40 3.15
C TRP A 380 -3.94 16.34 3.61
N PRO A 381 -4.92 15.94 2.79
CA PRO A 381 -5.88 14.91 3.19
C PRO A 381 -5.21 13.57 3.53
N ARG A 382 -5.65 12.95 4.65
CA ARG A 382 -5.12 11.65 5.11
C ARG A 382 -5.72 10.47 4.39
N THR A 383 -7.01 10.56 4.03
CA THR A 383 -7.75 9.43 3.45
C THR A 383 -8.67 9.89 2.35
N THR A 384 -9.00 8.99 1.45
CA THR A 384 -9.83 9.26 0.28
C THR A 384 -10.72 8.07 -0.06
N THR A 385 -11.91 8.35 -0.58
CA THR A 385 -12.80 7.33 -1.17
C THR A 385 -13.81 7.98 -2.11
N PHE A 386 -14.31 7.24 -3.09
CA PHE A 386 -15.49 7.64 -3.86
C PHE A 386 -16.76 7.14 -3.17
N HIS A 387 -17.76 8.00 -3.06
CA HIS A 387 -19.07 7.63 -2.54
C HIS A 387 -20.15 8.56 -3.11
N GLU A 388 -21.23 8.01 -3.62
CA GLU A 388 -22.41 8.72 -4.19
C GLU A 388 -22.04 9.87 -5.13
N GLY A 389 -21.21 9.58 -6.16
CA GLY A 389 -20.84 10.55 -7.20
C GLY A 389 -19.95 11.70 -6.76
N ARG A 390 -19.37 11.61 -5.56
CA ARG A 390 -18.40 12.55 -5.01
C ARG A 390 -17.09 11.86 -4.68
N LEU A 391 -15.99 12.59 -4.80
CA LEU A 391 -14.73 12.23 -4.18
C LEU A 391 -14.71 12.81 -2.77
N TRP A 392 -14.43 11.96 -1.78
CA TRP A 392 -14.34 12.35 -0.38
C TRP A 392 -12.90 12.34 0.09
N PHE A 393 -12.52 13.38 0.80
CA PHE A 393 -11.29 13.48 1.56
C PHE A 393 -11.59 13.60 3.05
N GLY A 394 -10.72 13.03 3.88
CA GLY A 394 -10.91 13.05 5.31
C GLY A 394 -9.64 13.36 6.08
N GLY A 395 -9.77 14.25 7.04
CA GLY A 395 -8.74 14.66 7.97
C GLY A 395 -7.51 15.28 7.31
N SER A 396 -6.94 16.26 7.95
CA SER A 396 -5.61 16.79 7.65
C SER A 396 -4.90 17.05 8.97
N SER A 397 -3.64 17.42 8.95
CA SER A 397 -2.91 17.72 10.19
C SER A 397 -3.50 18.91 10.95
N SER A 398 -3.98 19.94 10.24
CA SER A 398 -4.62 21.10 10.88
C SER A 398 -6.11 20.92 11.19
N GLU A 399 -6.81 20.10 10.39
CA GLU A 399 -8.25 19.84 10.53
C GLU A 399 -8.51 18.32 10.60
N PRO A 400 -8.09 17.65 11.69
CA PRO A 400 -8.04 16.18 11.74
C PRO A 400 -9.41 15.50 11.75
N ALA A 401 -10.47 16.23 12.13
CA ALA A 401 -11.82 15.70 12.25
C ALA A 401 -12.77 16.20 11.15
N THR A 402 -12.24 16.81 10.08
CA THR A 402 -13.06 17.39 9.02
C THR A 402 -13.12 16.45 7.82
N LEU A 403 -14.30 16.34 7.24
CA LEU A 403 -14.59 15.64 5.99
C LEU A 403 -14.87 16.65 4.89
N TRP A 404 -14.39 16.39 3.69
CA TRP A 404 -14.65 17.18 2.50
C TRP A 404 -15.17 16.29 1.39
N GLY A 405 -16.35 16.60 0.87
CA GLY A 405 -16.92 16.01 -0.32
C GLY A 405 -16.79 16.96 -1.51
N SER A 406 -16.32 16.47 -2.65
CA SER A 406 -16.28 17.28 -3.89
C SER A 406 -17.67 17.69 -4.37
N LYS A 407 -17.74 18.64 -5.30
CA LYS A 407 -18.96 18.83 -6.09
C LYS A 407 -19.33 17.53 -6.82
N VAL A 408 -20.61 17.32 -7.04
CA VAL A 408 -21.08 16.14 -7.77
C VAL A 408 -20.49 16.13 -9.18
N VAL A 409 -19.88 15.02 -9.58
CA VAL A 409 -19.20 14.82 -10.89
C VAL A 409 -17.96 15.70 -11.12
N GLN A 410 -17.75 16.74 -10.32
CA GLN A 410 -16.53 17.55 -10.36
C GLN A 410 -15.56 17.12 -9.25
N TYR A 411 -14.99 15.95 -9.39
CA TYR A 411 -14.24 15.25 -8.33
C TYR A 411 -13.05 16.02 -7.73
N PHE A 412 -12.52 17.05 -8.43
CA PHE A 412 -11.39 17.82 -7.96
C PHE A 412 -11.76 19.22 -7.46
N ASN A 413 -13.07 19.53 -7.40
CA ASN A 413 -13.57 20.82 -6.92
C ASN A 413 -14.22 20.64 -5.54
N PHE A 414 -13.55 21.16 -4.49
CA PHE A 414 -13.98 21.10 -3.11
C PHE A 414 -14.43 22.45 -2.53
N LYS A 415 -14.53 23.46 -3.37
CA LYS A 415 -14.93 24.80 -2.93
C LYS A 415 -16.45 24.91 -2.93
N ALA A 416 -17.04 25.03 -1.73
CA ALA A 416 -18.44 25.39 -1.60
C ALA A 416 -18.66 26.82 -2.12
N ALA A 417 -19.71 27.03 -2.93
CA ALA A 417 -19.97 28.31 -3.57
C ALA A 417 -21.38 28.86 -3.28
N GLU A 418 -22.42 28.08 -3.59
CA GLU A 418 -23.80 28.58 -3.65
C GLU A 418 -24.75 27.87 -2.67
N GLY A 419 -24.29 26.77 -2.04
CA GLY A 419 -25.10 25.97 -1.11
C GLY A 419 -26.19 25.15 -1.83
N LEU A 420 -25.98 24.83 -3.11
CA LEU A 420 -26.87 23.97 -3.88
C LEU A 420 -26.64 22.49 -3.51
N ASP A 421 -27.55 21.62 -3.90
CA ASP A 421 -27.51 20.18 -3.58
C ASP A 421 -26.27 19.47 -4.19
N ASP A 422 -25.78 19.95 -5.32
CA ASP A 422 -24.58 19.43 -5.99
C ASP A 422 -23.26 20.09 -5.52
N ASP A 423 -23.33 21.08 -4.66
CA ASP A 423 -22.16 21.85 -4.18
C ASP A 423 -21.24 21.00 -3.29
N ALA A 424 -20.02 21.47 -3.10
CA ALA A 424 -19.03 20.82 -2.25
C ALA A 424 -19.47 20.81 -0.77
N ILE A 425 -19.08 19.77 -0.05
CA ILE A 425 -19.42 19.56 1.36
C ILE A 425 -18.15 19.72 2.20
N ALA A 426 -18.24 20.46 3.30
CA ALA A 426 -17.23 20.48 4.35
C ALA A 426 -17.93 20.34 5.70
N VAL A 427 -17.62 19.29 6.44
CA VAL A 427 -18.26 19.01 7.72
C VAL A 427 -17.25 18.46 8.73
N THR A 428 -17.27 19.00 9.95
CA THR A 428 -16.38 18.56 11.03
C THR A 428 -17.16 17.68 12.02
N LEU A 429 -16.53 16.56 12.41
CA LEU A 429 -17.05 15.68 13.44
C LEU A 429 -17.10 16.41 14.78
N THR A 430 -18.31 16.66 15.28
CA THR A 430 -18.51 17.30 16.60
C THR A 430 -18.65 16.20 17.65
N THR A 431 -17.60 16.00 18.45
CA THR A 431 -17.55 14.96 19.49
C THR A 431 -16.86 15.46 20.74
N ASP A 432 -17.18 14.83 21.89
CA ASP A 432 -16.58 15.15 23.19
C ASP A 432 -15.08 14.83 23.30
N SER A 433 -14.52 14.14 22.30
CA SER A 433 -13.12 13.74 22.24
C SER A 433 -12.51 14.08 20.88
N VAL A 434 -11.19 14.29 20.84
CA VAL A 434 -10.47 14.51 19.59
C VAL A 434 -10.45 13.19 18.80
N ASN A 435 -11.14 13.17 17.68
CA ASN A 435 -11.25 12.03 16.78
C ASN A 435 -10.60 12.39 15.43
N ALA A 436 -9.30 12.14 15.32
CA ALA A 436 -8.64 12.28 14.03
C ALA A 436 -9.11 11.17 13.08
N ILE A 437 -9.54 11.54 11.88
CA ILE A 437 -9.95 10.60 10.84
C ILE A 437 -8.72 9.80 10.41
N THR A 438 -8.84 8.48 10.44
CA THR A 438 -7.78 7.54 10.05
C THR A 438 -8.05 6.92 8.69
N ALA A 439 -9.30 6.62 8.39
CA ALA A 439 -9.70 5.99 7.14
C ALA A 439 -11.17 6.29 6.82
N MET A 440 -11.52 6.18 5.57
CA MET A 440 -12.90 6.18 5.08
C MET A 440 -13.13 4.99 4.17
N ARG A 441 -14.35 4.48 4.16
CA ARG A 441 -14.75 3.41 3.27
C ARG A 441 -16.17 3.62 2.75
N SER A 442 -16.31 3.49 1.44
CA SER A 442 -17.62 3.42 0.78
C SER A 442 -18.18 2.01 0.89
N GLY A 443 -19.39 1.90 1.30
CA GLY A 443 -20.19 0.69 1.37
C GLY A 443 -21.66 1.05 1.13
N ARG A 444 -22.59 0.40 1.83
CA ARG A 444 -23.96 0.86 1.93
C ARG A 444 -24.04 2.31 2.39
N ASP A 445 -23.28 2.65 3.42
CA ASP A 445 -23.14 3.97 4.00
C ASP A 445 -21.68 4.41 3.85
N LEU A 446 -21.38 5.71 3.93
CA LEU A 446 -20.02 6.18 4.05
C LEU A 446 -19.53 5.96 5.48
N GLN A 447 -18.67 4.97 5.66
CA GLN A 447 -18.06 4.64 6.95
C GLN A 447 -16.81 5.50 7.19
N ILE A 448 -16.70 6.02 8.42
CA ILE A 448 -15.62 6.92 8.83
C ILE A 448 -14.96 6.33 10.06
N PHE A 449 -13.69 6.00 9.93
CA PHE A 449 -12.87 5.46 11.01
C PHE A 449 -12.02 6.59 11.60
N THR A 450 -11.99 6.66 12.93
CA THR A 450 -11.20 7.67 13.64
C THR A 450 -10.35 7.04 14.73
N THR A 451 -9.43 7.81 15.29
CA THR A 451 -8.59 7.35 16.39
C THR A 451 -9.36 6.99 17.67
N GLY A 452 -10.57 7.46 17.87
CA GLY A 452 -11.34 7.25 19.10
C GLY A 452 -12.67 6.53 18.92
N ALA A 453 -13.26 6.60 17.71
CA ALA A 453 -14.60 6.09 17.44
C ALA A 453 -14.79 5.80 15.95
N GLU A 454 -15.87 5.11 15.60
CA GLU A 454 -16.34 4.91 14.24
C GLU A 454 -17.66 5.66 14.04
N PHE A 455 -17.80 6.27 12.87
CA PHE A 455 -18.96 7.03 12.45
C PHE A 455 -19.43 6.54 11.09
N PHE A 456 -20.62 6.95 10.71
CA PHE A 456 -21.13 6.72 9.37
C PHE A 456 -22.07 7.85 8.94
N ILE A 457 -22.12 8.08 7.64
CA ILE A 457 -23.11 8.91 6.99
C ILE A 457 -24.10 7.93 6.36
N PRO A 458 -25.34 7.86 6.90
CA PRO A 458 -26.32 6.92 6.39
C PRO A 458 -26.79 7.35 5.00
N GLN A 459 -26.90 6.39 4.10
CA GLN A 459 -27.59 6.58 2.84
C GLN A 459 -29.09 6.73 3.15
N ALA A 460 -29.66 7.87 2.82
CA ALA A 460 -31.11 8.03 2.83
C ALA A 460 -31.71 7.30 1.60
N ASN A 461 -32.77 6.56 1.80
CA ASN A 461 -33.33 5.62 0.82
C ASN A 461 -33.59 6.17 -0.60
N LEU A 462 -33.60 7.46 -0.80
CA LEU A 462 -33.85 8.11 -2.11
C LEU A 462 -33.17 9.48 -2.25
N ASP A 463 -32.56 10.00 -1.20
CA ASP A 463 -31.97 11.35 -1.22
C ASP A 463 -30.44 11.26 -1.24
N PRO A 464 -29.76 11.80 -2.26
CA PRO A 464 -28.31 11.87 -2.27
C PRO A 464 -27.78 12.72 -1.11
N ILE A 465 -26.51 12.50 -0.73
CA ILE A 465 -25.85 13.33 0.29
C ILE A 465 -25.62 14.73 -0.27
N THR A 466 -26.25 15.75 0.37
CA THR A 466 -26.15 17.15 0.00
C THR A 466 -25.59 17.98 1.14
N PRO A 467 -25.11 19.22 0.91
CA PRO A 467 -24.69 20.10 1.99
C PRO A 467 -25.77 20.37 3.05
N ALA A 468 -27.05 20.31 2.67
CA ALA A 468 -28.17 20.60 3.54
C ALA A 468 -28.66 19.40 4.38
N ASN A 469 -28.49 18.16 3.88
CA ASN A 469 -29.05 16.96 4.53
C ASN A 469 -28.01 16.03 5.16
N ILE A 470 -26.73 16.35 5.07
CA ILE A 470 -25.67 15.49 5.60
C ILE A 470 -25.82 15.33 7.12
N THR A 471 -25.87 14.08 7.56
CA THR A 471 -25.96 13.73 8.98
C THR A 471 -24.92 12.67 9.31
N ILE A 472 -24.08 12.94 10.29
CA ILE A 472 -23.05 11.99 10.75
C ILE A 472 -23.57 11.34 12.04
N LYS A 473 -23.58 10.00 12.07
CA LYS A 473 -24.00 9.20 13.23
C LYS A 473 -22.80 8.49 13.82
N SER A 474 -22.71 8.46 15.15
CA SER A 474 -21.73 7.62 15.85
C SER A 474 -22.19 6.16 15.80
N ALA A 475 -21.27 5.28 15.42
CA ALA A 475 -21.49 3.83 15.39
C ALA A 475 -20.94 3.16 16.65
N THR A 476 -19.63 3.15 16.81
CA THR A 476 -18.94 2.53 17.94
C THR A 476 -17.81 3.41 18.47
N ARG A 477 -17.31 3.08 19.69
CA ARG A 477 -16.22 3.82 20.34
C ARG A 477 -15.00 2.93 20.54
N ARG A 478 -14.46 2.39 19.45
CA ARG A 478 -13.30 1.48 19.50
C ARG A 478 -12.02 2.15 19.03
N GLY A 479 -12.13 3.02 18.04
CA GLY A 479 -11.02 3.64 17.34
C GLY A 479 -10.28 2.66 16.43
N SER A 480 -9.74 3.19 15.36
CA SER A 480 -8.96 2.41 14.38
C SER A 480 -7.49 2.81 14.41
N LYS A 481 -6.60 1.86 14.07
CA LYS A 481 -5.17 2.10 13.97
C LYS A 481 -4.87 2.88 12.69
N LEU A 482 -4.08 3.94 12.81
CA LEU A 482 -3.59 4.71 11.67
C LEU A 482 -2.63 3.83 10.83
N GLY A 483 -2.62 4.03 9.52
CA GLY A 483 -1.75 3.32 8.60
C GLY A 483 -2.27 1.97 8.11
N ILE A 484 -3.35 1.46 8.71
CA ILE A 484 -3.94 0.18 8.28
C ILE A 484 -5.31 0.45 7.64
N ARG A 485 -5.43 0.13 6.35
CA ARG A 485 -6.67 0.32 5.60
C ARG A 485 -7.72 -0.70 6.01
N PRO A 486 -8.94 -0.29 6.38
CA PRO A 486 -10.05 -1.22 6.58
C PRO A 486 -10.36 -2.00 5.30
N GLN A 487 -10.65 -3.30 5.43
CA GLN A 487 -10.93 -4.19 4.31
C GLN A 487 -12.43 -4.54 4.26
N ALA A 488 -12.99 -4.65 3.03
CA ALA A 488 -14.33 -5.18 2.87
C ALA A 488 -14.30 -6.69 2.98
N ALA A 489 -15.09 -7.22 3.87
CA ALA A 489 -15.46 -8.62 3.88
C ALA A 489 -16.94 -8.76 3.53
N GLU A 490 -17.41 -9.98 3.30
CA GLU A 490 -18.80 -10.27 3.00
C GLU A 490 -19.75 -9.63 4.04
N GLY A 491 -20.45 -8.58 3.63
CA GLY A 491 -21.43 -7.87 4.44
C GLY A 491 -20.90 -7.01 5.59
N GLY A 492 -19.57 -6.85 5.76
CA GLY A 492 -18.97 -6.05 6.82
C GLY A 492 -17.65 -5.40 6.44
N THR A 493 -17.09 -4.65 7.37
CA THR A 493 -15.77 -4.03 7.20
C THR A 493 -14.85 -4.48 8.33
N LEU A 494 -13.72 -5.05 7.97
CA LEU A 494 -12.67 -5.47 8.90
C LEU A 494 -11.71 -4.30 9.18
N PHE A 495 -11.39 -4.07 10.44
CA PHE A 495 -10.44 -3.04 10.83
C PHE A 495 -9.66 -3.42 12.09
N ILE A 496 -8.47 -2.89 12.23
CA ILE A 496 -7.65 -3.07 13.43
C ILE A 496 -7.97 -1.95 14.43
N GLN A 497 -8.30 -2.34 15.66
CA GLN A 497 -8.53 -1.40 16.74
C GLN A 497 -7.27 -0.58 17.03
N ARG A 498 -7.43 0.67 17.49
CA ARG A 498 -6.37 1.66 17.73
C ARG A 498 -5.10 1.11 18.40
N GLN A 499 -5.22 0.24 19.39
CA GLN A 499 -4.06 -0.32 20.09
C GLN A 499 -3.36 -1.47 19.32
N GLY A 500 -3.83 -1.85 18.14
CA GLY A 500 -3.25 -2.95 17.38
C GLY A 500 -3.45 -4.35 17.99
N LYS A 501 -4.39 -4.53 18.92
CA LYS A 501 -4.56 -5.78 19.69
C LYS A 501 -5.88 -6.51 19.41
N ALA A 502 -6.70 -5.99 18.55
CA ALA A 502 -7.96 -6.61 18.18
C ALA A 502 -8.29 -6.33 16.73
N LEU A 503 -8.64 -7.38 16.02
CA LEU A 503 -9.27 -7.35 14.72
C LEU A 503 -10.79 -7.30 14.93
N ARG A 504 -11.43 -6.30 14.38
CA ARG A 504 -12.86 -6.08 14.51
C ARG A 504 -13.56 -6.13 13.18
N GLU A 505 -14.80 -6.57 13.24
CA GLU A 505 -15.72 -6.58 12.11
C GLU A 505 -16.88 -5.63 12.39
N MET A 506 -16.99 -4.59 11.56
CA MET A 506 -18.05 -3.59 11.61
C MET A 506 -19.20 -4.04 10.72
N LEU A 507 -20.35 -4.32 11.34
CA LEU A 507 -21.57 -4.85 10.73
C LEU A 507 -22.74 -3.93 10.98
N PHE A 508 -23.58 -3.73 9.97
CA PHE A 508 -24.86 -3.04 10.18
C PHE A 508 -25.86 -3.98 10.87
N SER A 509 -26.46 -3.52 11.95
CA SER A 509 -27.52 -4.22 12.69
C SER A 509 -28.87 -3.55 12.40
N ASP A 510 -29.76 -4.27 11.74
CA ASP A 510 -31.10 -3.77 11.47
C ASP A 510 -31.94 -3.57 12.75
N VAL A 511 -31.60 -4.28 13.81
CA VAL A 511 -32.27 -4.15 15.11
C VAL A 511 -31.86 -2.86 15.82
N GLU A 512 -30.59 -2.52 15.77
CA GLU A 512 -30.05 -1.30 16.41
C GLU A 512 -30.10 -0.09 15.47
N LEU A 513 -30.38 -0.29 14.18
CA LEU A 513 -30.29 0.71 13.11
C LEU A 513 -28.94 1.46 13.14
N SER A 514 -27.90 0.74 13.48
CA SER A 514 -26.55 1.23 13.64
C SER A 514 -25.53 0.11 13.35
N TYR A 515 -24.27 0.51 13.23
CA TYR A 515 -23.18 -0.46 13.11
C TYR A 515 -22.73 -0.97 14.48
N VAL A 516 -22.41 -2.25 14.55
CA VAL A 516 -21.76 -2.90 15.69
C VAL A 516 -20.35 -3.37 15.28
N ALA A 517 -19.38 -3.31 16.20
CA ALA A 517 -18.00 -3.73 15.94
C ALA A 517 -17.65 -4.95 16.82
N ASN A 518 -17.81 -6.13 16.26
CA ASN A 518 -17.50 -7.40 16.91
C ASN A 518 -15.99 -7.67 16.94
N ASN A 519 -15.48 -8.25 18.02
CA ASN A 519 -14.08 -8.67 18.09
C ASN A 519 -13.96 -10.10 17.57
N ILE A 520 -13.43 -10.29 16.36
CA ILE A 520 -13.26 -11.61 15.76
C ILE A 520 -11.96 -12.29 16.16
N SER A 521 -10.94 -11.53 16.60
CA SER A 521 -9.68 -12.08 17.11
C SER A 521 -9.69 -12.39 18.61
N LEU A 522 -10.87 -12.45 19.24
CA LEU A 522 -10.98 -12.64 20.71
C LEU A 522 -10.27 -13.89 21.22
N LEU A 523 -10.35 -14.98 20.47
CA LEU A 523 -9.77 -16.26 20.83
C LEU A 523 -8.28 -16.38 20.46
N SER A 524 -7.73 -15.44 19.70
CA SER A 524 -6.36 -15.45 19.15
C SER A 524 -5.66 -14.11 19.28
N SER A 525 -5.96 -13.34 20.32
CA SER A 525 -5.46 -11.97 20.48
C SER A 525 -3.93 -11.86 20.54
N HIS A 526 -3.24 -12.93 20.93
CA HIS A 526 -1.79 -13.01 21.00
C HIS A 526 -1.08 -12.99 19.64
N MET A 527 -1.81 -13.29 18.56
CA MET A 527 -1.26 -13.35 17.21
C MET A 527 -1.21 -11.99 16.51
N LEU A 528 -1.84 -10.96 17.08
CA LEU A 528 -1.76 -9.58 16.59
C LEU A 528 -0.68 -8.83 17.36
N VAL A 529 0.49 -8.69 16.76
CA VAL A 529 1.65 -8.01 17.34
C VAL A 529 2.02 -6.81 16.49
N ASP A 530 1.64 -5.62 16.94
CA ASP A 530 1.85 -4.36 16.24
C ASP A 530 1.55 -4.43 14.72
N PRO A 531 0.31 -4.74 14.33
CA PRO A 531 -0.08 -4.88 12.93
C PRO A 531 0.32 -3.66 12.10
N GLN A 532 0.95 -3.88 10.94
CA GLN A 532 1.44 -2.83 10.05
C GLN A 532 0.60 -2.73 8.78
N ARG A 533 0.23 -3.86 8.18
CA ARG A 533 -0.52 -3.96 6.93
C ARG A 533 -1.62 -5.00 7.04
N MET A 534 -2.64 -4.84 6.23
CA MET A 534 -3.75 -5.77 6.17
C MET A 534 -4.29 -5.86 4.75
N ALA A 535 -4.45 -7.07 4.24
CA ALA A 535 -5.05 -7.35 2.94
C ALA A 535 -6.02 -8.52 3.05
N LEU A 536 -7.07 -8.52 2.25
CA LEU A 536 -8.08 -9.57 2.19
C LEU A 536 -8.12 -10.15 0.77
N ARG A 537 -7.94 -11.47 0.66
CA ARG A 537 -8.27 -12.23 -0.53
C ARG A 537 -9.69 -12.78 -0.34
N PRO A 538 -10.68 -12.33 -1.11
CA PRO A 538 -12.01 -12.91 -1.05
C PRO A 538 -11.99 -14.35 -1.59
N ALA A 539 -12.93 -15.18 -1.11
CA ALA A 539 -13.11 -16.53 -1.62
C ALA A 539 -13.45 -16.48 -3.11
N THR A 540 -12.73 -17.26 -3.90
CA THR A 540 -12.96 -17.37 -5.36
C THR A 540 -13.90 -18.52 -5.73
N ASP A 541 -14.07 -19.48 -4.81
CA ASP A 541 -14.90 -20.67 -4.96
C ASP A 541 -15.73 -20.89 -3.69
N THR A 542 -16.81 -21.67 -3.82
CA THR A 542 -17.67 -22.10 -2.71
C THR A 542 -16.95 -23.04 -1.71
N THR A 543 -15.83 -23.60 -2.09
CA THR A 543 -14.98 -24.45 -1.25
C THR A 543 -13.94 -23.68 -0.46
N GLU A 544 -13.70 -22.42 -0.78
CA GLU A 544 -12.75 -21.54 -0.10
C GLU A 544 -13.44 -20.63 0.92
N GLY A 545 -12.68 -20.06 1.82
CA GLY A 545 -13.08 -18.97 2.68
C GLY A 545 -12.28 -17.70 2.37
N ASP A 546 -12.75 -16.58 2.87
CA ASP A 546 -11.99 -15.33 2.79
C ASP A 546 -10.68 -15.47 3.57
N LEU A 547 -9.57 -15.08 2.96
CA LEU A 547 -8.26 -15.12 3.59
C LEU A 547 -7.78 -13.70 3.92
N LEU A 548 -7.81 -13.36 5.20
CA LEU A 548 -7.31 -12.09 5.69
C LEU A 548 -5.86 -12.24 6.16
N LEU A 549 -4.98 -11.43 5.63
CA LEU A 549 -3.55 -11.40 5.94
C LEU A 549 -3.23 -10.12 6.72
N VAL A 550 -2.55 -10.28 7.86
CA VAL A 550 -2.10 -9.17 8.70
C VAL A 550 -0.61 -9.27 8.91
N VAL A 551 0.15 -8.32 8.42
CA VAL A 551 1.61 -8.24 8.65
C VAL A 551 1.87 -7.71 10.04
N ASN A 552 2.66 -8.42 10.83
CA ASN A 552 3.06 -8.05 12.18
C ASN A 552 4.37 -7.27 12.18
N GLY A 553 4.42 -6.20 12.97
CA GLY A 553 5.62 -5.41 13.24
C GLY A 553 6.46 -5.97 14.39
N SER A 554 7.44 -5.17 14.83
CA SER A 554 8.27 -5.51 15.98
C SER A 554 7.57 -5.10 17.28
N ASP A 555 7.35 -6.03 18.19
CA ASP A 555 6.91 -5.69 19.56
C ASP A 555 8.08 -5.12 20.37
N THR A 556 8.20 -3.78 20.36
CA THR A 556 9.16 -3.06 21.20
C THR A 556 8.68 -2.87 22.65
N ALA A 557 7.43 -3.20 22.94
CA ALA A 557 6.81 -2.95 24.24
C ALA A 557 7.06 -4.06 25.29
N GLY A 558 7.79 -5.10 24.96
CA GLY A 558 8.37 -6.05 25.91
C GLY A 558 7.40 -6.95 26.68
N TYR A 559 6.11 -6.90 26.42
CA TYR A 559 5.13 -7.70 27.18
C TYR A 559 5.06 -9.18 26.75
N ARG A 560 5.56 -9.49 25.55
CA ARG A 560 5.62 -10.85 24.97
C ARG A 560 6.89 -11.09 24.13
N SER A 561 7.95 -10.34 24.34
CA SER A 561 9.19 -10.44 23.57
C SER A 561 9.92 -11.78 23.72
N ALA A 562 9.47 -12.63 24.63
CA ALA A 562 9.92 -14.01 24.73
C ALA A 562 9.14 -14.95 23.78
N SER A 563 8.08 -14.48 23.13
CA SER A 563 7.39 -15.22 22.07
C SER A 563 8.07 -14.90 20.76
N VAL A 564 9.22 -15.48 20.59
CA VAL A 564 10.02 -15.54 19.38
C VAL A 564 9.13 -15.73 18.16
N GLY A 565 9.19 -14.83 17.18
CA GLY A 565 8.83 -15.14 15.82
C GLY A 565 7.65 -14.41 15.19
N PHE A 566 7.02 -13.41 15.83
CA PHE A 566 5.93 -12.67 15.17
C PHE A 566 6.39 -11.43 14.40
N ALA A 567 7.53 -10.84 14.74
CA ALA A 567 8.05 -9.69 13.99
C ALA A 567 8.32 -10.10 12.53
N GLY A 568 7.75 -9.36 11.59
CA GLY A 568 7.87 -9.67 10.17
C GLY A 568 7.13 -10.93 9.70
N SER A 569 6.24 -11.52 10.55
CA SER A 569 5.35 -12.60 10.15
C SER A 569 4.02 -12.07 9.61
N ILE A 570 3.28 -12.93 8.92
CA ILE A 570 1.87 -12.71 8.59
C ILE A 570 1.02 -13.56 9.52
N THR A 571 0.00 -12.95 10.15
CA THR A 571 -1.11 -13.69 10.72
C THR A 571 -2.18 -13.86 9.66
N ALA A 572 -2.39 -15.09 9.22
CA ALA A 572 -3.37 -15.44 8.20
C ALA A 572 -4.65 -15.94 8.87
N TYR A 573 -5.75 -15.22 8.72
CA TYR A 573 -7.08 -15.60 9.21
C TYR A 573 -7.89 -16.17 8.07
N MET A 574 -8.23 -17.43 8.15
CA MET A 574 -9.27 -17.99 7.28
C MET A 574 -10.63 -17.68 7.89
N LEU A 575 -11.46 -17.01 7.12
CA LEU A 575 -12.78 -16.52 7.52
C LEU A 575 -13.86 -17.19 6.68
N ASN A 576 -14.83 -17.82 7.34
CA ASN A 576 -16.03 -18.31 6.69
C ASN A 576 -17.24 -17.96 7.56
N ARG A 577 -17.95 -16.93 7.18
CA ARG A 577 -19.04 -16.36 7.98
C ARG A 577 -20.25 -17.28 8.10
N PRO A 578 -20.74 -17.92 7.04
CA PRO A 578 -21.86 -18.87 7.14
C PRO A 578 -21.61 -19.98 8.15
N GLN A 579 -20.37 -20.42 8.31
CA GLN A 579 -19.97 -21.46 9.24
C GLN A 579 -19.41 -20.93 10.58
N GLN A 580 -19.34 -19.59 10.74
CA GLN A 580 -18.75 -18.92 11.91
C GLN A 580 -17.30 -19.34 12.18
N ILE A 581 -16.52 -19.57 11.13
CA ILE A 581 -15.11 -19.95 11.21
C ILE A 581 -14.24 -18.70 11.22
N VAL A 582 -13.32 -18.68 12.19
CA VAL A 582 -12.21 -17.72 12.27
C VAL A 582 -10.98 -18.52 12.71
N ALA A 583 -10.15 -18.91 11.76
CA ALA A 583 -9.03 -19.81 12.00
C ALA A 583 -7.70 -19.13 11.65
N PRO A 584 -7.00 -18.57 12.65
CA PRO A 584 -5.70 -17.94 12.46
C PRO A 584 -4.56 -18.93 12.44
N ALA A 585 -3.56 -18.66 11.60
CA ALA A 585 -2.25 -19.30 11.58
C ALA A 585 -1.14 -18.26 11.42
N SER A 586 0.07 -18.57 11.88
CA SER A 586 1.26 -17.74 11.67
C SER A 586 2.01 -18.20 10.42
N TRP A 587 2.30 -17.26 9.52
CA TRP A 587 3.12 -17.52 8.33
C TRP A 587 4.45 -16.80 8.47
N THR A 588 5.53 -17.56 8.37
CA THR A 588 6.91 -17.08 8.47
C THR A 588 7.71 -17.47 7.23
N THR A 589 8.78 -16.76 6.96
CA THR A 589 9.70 -17.03 5.85
C THR A 589 11.16 -16.81 6.32
N ASP A 590 12.14 -17.15 5.52
CA ASP A 590 13.54 -16.74 5.75
C ASP A 590 13.70 -15.24 5.44
N GLY A 591 13.30 -14.41 6.39
CA GLY A 591 13.24 -12.95 6.30
C GLY A 591 11.98 -12.38 6.97
N ASP A 592 11.67 -11.12 6.67
CA ASP A 592 10.54 -10.39 7.23
C ASP A 592 9.56 -9.99 6.10
N PHE A 593 8.28 -10.23 6.27
CA PHE A 593 7.25 -9.61 5.45
C PHE A 593 7.13 -8.13 5.81
N VAL A 594 7.13 -7.27 4.81
CA VAL A 594 7.08 -5.80 4.97
C VAL A 594 5.72 -5.26 4.58
N ASP A 595 5.19 -5.72 3.45
CA ASP A 595 3.87 -5.33 2.95
C ASP A 595 3.18 -6.51 2.27
N VAL A 596 1.86 -6.49 2.26
CA VAL A 596 1.02 -7.47 1.58
C VAL A 596 -0.18 -6.79 0.94
N SER A 597 -0.49 -7.19 -0.27
CA SER A 597 -1.66 -6.70 -1.00
C SER A 597 -2.22 -7.78 -1.91
N VAL A 598 -3.49 -7.68 -2.22
CA VAL A 598 -4.19 -8.63 -3.08
C VAL A 598 -4.65 -7.91 -4.33
N ASP A 599 -4.39 -8.52 -5.47
CA ASP A 599 -4.85 -8.11 -6.78
C ASP A 599 -5.70 -9.25 -7.35
N LEU A 600 -7.02 -9.07 -7.37
CA LEU A 600 -8.02 -10.11 -7.60
C LEU A 600 -7.85 -11.31 -6.64
N ASP A 601 -7.21 -12.37 -7.09
CA ASP A 601 -6.93 -13.61 -6.35
C ASP A 601 -5.45 -13.78 -5.97
N THR A 602 -4.56 -13.01 -6.62
CA THR A 602 -3.11 -13.10 -6.40
C THR A 602 -2.65 -12.26 -5.21
N ILE A 603 -2.00 -12.90 -4.26
CA ILE A 603 -1.43 -12.25 -3.09
C ILE A 603 0.01 -11.87 -3.38
N TYR A 604 0.30 -10.59 -3.39
CA TYR A 604 1.64 -10.02 -3.48
C TYR A 604 2.20 -9.70 -2.09
N ALA A 605 3.47 -9.95 -1.89
CA ALA A 605 4.19 -9.61 -0.67
C ALA A 605 5.53 -8.94 -0.99
N VAL A 606 5.89 -7.92 -0.23
CA VAL A 606 7.27 -7.41 -0.17
C VAL A 606 7.97 -8.10 0.98
N VAL A 607 9.07 -8.79 0.67
CA VAL A 607 9.83 -9.57 1.64
C VAL A 607 11.24 -9.02 1.76
N LYS A 608 11.65 -8.71 2.99
CA LYS A 608 13.01 -8.32 3.34
C LYS A 608 13.82 -9.56 3.69
N ARG A 609 14.92 -9.79 2.97
CA ARG A 609 15.78 -10.96 3.14
C ARG A 609 17.24 -10.54 3.36
N THR A 610 18.04 -11.41 3.96
CA THR A 610 19.49 -11.25 4.05
C THR A 610 20.16 -12.22 3.06
N ILE A 611 20.73 -11.70 1.99
CA ILE A 611 21.37 -12.48 0.92
C ILE A 611 22.83 -12.03 0.79
N GLY A 612 23.76 -12.98 0.88
CA GLY A 612 25.19 -12.66 0.83
C GLY A 612 25.67 -11.67 1.90
N GLY A 613 24.97 -11.61 3.04
CA GLY A 613 25.22 -10.65 4.13
C GLY A 613 24.64 -9.24 3.92
N ALA A 614 23.95 -8.98 2.78
CA ALA A 614 23.31 -7.72 2.50
C ALA A 614 21.79 -7.82 2.67
N THR A 615 21.17 -6.73 3.13
CA THR A 615 19.69 -6.62 3.15
C THR A 615 19.19 -6.43 1.72
N LYS A 616 18.24 -7.27 1.32
CA LYS A 616 17.56 -7.26 0.05
C LYS A 616 16.05 -7.17 0.26
N TYR A 617 15.35 -6.59 -0.72
CA TYR A 617 13.90 -6.50 -0.73
C TYR A 617 13.38 -7.10 -2.02
N TYR A 618 12.49 -8.08 -1.89
CA TYR A 618 11.93 -8.80 -3.03
C TYR A 618 10.43 -8.63 -3.10
N LEU A 619 9.91 -8.48 -4.31
CA LEU A 619 8.50 -8.69 -4.59
C LEU A 619 8.31 -10.18 -4.84
N GLU A 620 7.43 -10.79 -4.07
CA GLU A 620 7.09 -12.21 -4.18
C GLU A 620 5.57 -12.37 -4.23
N THR A 621 5.08 -13.48 -4.78
CA THR A 621 3.64 -13.81 -4.78
C THR A 621 3.41 -15.17 -4.17
N PHE A 622 2.35 -15.31 -3.37
CA PHE A 622 1.92 -16.62 -2.90
C PHE A 622 1.32 -17.42 -4.06
N ASP A 623 1.69 -18.68 -4.15
CA ASP A 623 1.32 -19.58 -5.23
C ASP A 623 1.07 -20.99 -4.65
N ASP A 624 -0.13 -21.51 -4.85
CA ASP A 624 -0.58 -22.79 -4.28
C ASP A 624 0.17 -24.00 -4.87
N ASP A 625 0.74 -23.84 -6.07
CA ASP A 625 1.54 -24.88 -6.73
C ASP A 625 3.01 -24.92 -6.25
N ARG A 626 3.38 -24.07 -5.27
CA ARG A 626 4.73 -23.97 -4.75
C ARG A 626 4.84 -24.43 -3.31
N THR A 627 5.95 -25.09 -3.01
CA THR A 627 6.24 -25.63 -1.67
C THR A 627 7.45 -24.99 -1.01
N THR A 628 8.11 -24.03 -1.72
CA THR A 628 9.28 -23.29 -1.25
C THR A 628 9.07 -21.78 -1.40
N ASP A 629 9.86 -20.97 -0.67
CA ASP A 629 9.82 -19.51 -0.72
C ASP A 629 10.90 -18.94 -1.63
N ALA A 630 10.65 -17.71 -2.15
CA ALA A 630 11.51 -17.06 -3.14
C ALA A 630 11.86 -17.99 -4.30
N SER A 631 10.92 -18.81 -4.68
CA SER A 631 11.14 -19.95 -5.57
C SER A 631 11.16 -19.57 -7.03
N VAL A 632 11.90 -20.37 -7.80
CA VAL A 632 11.87 -20.41 -9.26
C VAL A 632 11.45 -21.80 -9.69
N GLN A 633 10.48 -21.88 -10.59
CA GLN A 633 10.04 -23.13 -11.20
C GLN A 633 10.52 -23.22 -12.65
N TYR A 634 10.78 -24.43 -13.08
CA TYR A 634 11.26 -24.79 -14.40
C TYR A 634 10.34 -25.86 -14.98
N TYR A 635 9.83 -25.65 -16.18
CA TYR A 635 8.93 -26.56 -16.87
C TYR A 635 9.47 -26.98 -18.24
N ALA A 636 9.13 -28.18 -18.68
CA ALA A 636 9.46 -28.64 -20.04
C ALA A 636 8.80 -27.76 -21.10
N ASN A 637 7.60 -27.24 -20.82
CA ASN A 637 6.87 -26.28 -21.66
C ASN A 637 6.48 -25.07 -20.80
N PRO A 638 7.42 -24.16 -20.54
CA PRO A 638 7.16 -23.05 -19.62
C PRO A 638 6.16 -22.07 -20.22
N LEU A 639 5.22 -21.64 -19.38
CA LEU A 639 4.43 -20.45 -19.63
C LEU A 639 5.11 -19.30 -18.88
N ALA A 640 5.25 -18.15 -19.53
CA ALA A 640 5.80 -16.99 -18.85
C ALA A 640 4.99 -16.71 -17.54
N PRO A 641 5.68 -16.47 -16.43
CA PRO A 641 7.09 -16.12 -16.31
C PRO A 641 8.02 -17.27 -15.84
N ASP A 642 7.58 -18.53 -15.88
CA ASP A 642 8.41 -19.66 -15.49
C ASP A 642 9.56 -19.90 -16.47
N GLN A 643 10.57 -20.65 -16.03
CA GLN A 643 11.76 -20.93 -16.83
C GLN A 643 11.67 -22.32 -17.50
N ALA A 644 12.42 -22.49 -18.58
CA ALA A 644 12.57 -23.81 -19.19
C ALA A 644 13.44 -24.72 -18.31
N VAL A 645 13.10 -26.02 -18.24
CA VAL A 645 13.95 -27.00 -17.55
C VAL A 645 15.36 -26.96 -18.12
N PRO A 646 16.39 -26.97 -17.28
CA PRO A 646 17.78 -26.98 -17.78
C PRO A 646 18.08 -28.28 -18.52
N SER A 647 18.85 -28.19 -19.58
CA SER A 647 19.30 -29.34 -20.37
C SER A 647 20.39 -30.19 -19.68
N ASN A 648 20.84 -29.73 -18.51
CA ASN A 648 21.85 -30.41 -17.71
C ASN A 648 21.43 -30.36 -16.22
N THR A 649 22.29 -30.68 -15.29
CA THR A 649 22.04 -30.66 -13.85
C THR A 649 22.16 -29.27 -13.22
N THR A 650 22.38 -28.21 -13.99
CA THR A 650 22.56 -26.85 -13.42
C THR A 650 21.33 -26.01 -13.66
N ALA A 651 20.63 -25.63 -12.59
CA ALA A 651 19.55 -24.68 -12.62
C ALA A 651 20.09 -23.27 -12.34
N GLY A 652 19.77 -22.32 -13.22
CA GLY A 652 20.23 -20.91 -13.18
C GLY A 652 19.10 -19.92 -12.87
N GLY A 653 19.42 -18.61 -12.90
CA GLY A 653 18.44 -17.56 -12.60
C GLY A 653 18.19 -17.34 -11.10
N LEU A 654 19.08 -17.83 -10.24
CA LEU A 654 18.95 -17.85 -8.78
C LEU A 654 19.83 -16.80 -8.08
N ALA A 655 20.23 -15.72 -8.77
CA ALA A 655 21.09 -14.68 -8.19
C ALA A 655 20.48 -14.05 -6.93
N HIS A 656 19.14 -14.01 -6.81
CA HIS A 656 18.41 -13.53 -5.64
C HIS A 656 18.56 -14.46 -4.41
N LEU A 657 19.08 -15.67 -4.57
CA LEU A 657 19.33 -16.65 -3.50
C LEU A 657 20.83 -16.91 -3.27
N GLU A 658 21.72 -16.06 -3.78
CA GLU A 658 23.18 -16.24 -3.70
C GLU A 658 23.64 -16.52 -2.28
N GLY A 659 24.42 -17.61 -2.10
CA GLY A 659 24.95 -18.06 -0.81
C GLY A 659 23.94 -18.73 0.12
N LYS A 660 22.66 -18.84 -0.26
CA LYS A 660 21.63 -19.54 0.53
C LYS A 660 21.65 -21.04 0.25
N THR A 661 21.29 -21.82 1.27
CA THR A 661 20.96 -23.24 1.11
C THR A 661 19.49 -23.35 0.71
N VAL A 662 19.22 -24.03 -0.40
CA VAL A 662 17.89 -24.14 -0.99
C VAL A 662 17.40 -25.58 -0.99
N LYS A 663 16.07 -25.72 -0.99
CA LYS A 663 15.36 -26.98 -1.23
C LYS A 663 15.21 -27.17 -2.74
N LEU A 664 15.31 -28.43 -3.16
CA LEU A 664 15.28 -28.82 -4.55
C LEU A 664 14.23 -29.90 -4.76
N ILE A 665 13.35 -29.69 -5.73
CA ILE A 665 12.38 -30.67 -6.19
C ILE A 665 12.62 -30.87 -7.66
N ARG A 666 12.59 -32.12 -8.13
CA ARG A 666 12.78 -32.47 -9.53
C ARG A 666 11.92 -33.69 -9.88
N ASP A 667 11.01 -33.55 -10.81
CA ASP A 667 10.14 -34.64 -11.29
C ASP A 667 9.51 -35.44 -10.11
N ASP A 668 8.92 -34.72 -9.12
CA ASP A 668 8.38 -35.26 -7.87
C ASP A 668 9.39 -35.96 -6.92
N LEU A 669 10.67 -35.75 -7.12
CA LEU A 669 11.74 -36.20 -6.25
C LEU A 669 12.28 -35.02 -5.43
N VAL A 670 12.49 -35.21 -4.15
CA VAL A 670 13.24 -34.26 -3.32
C VAL A 670 14.72 -34.57 -3.44
N ASP A 671 15.47 -33.66 -4.02
CA ASP A 671 16.91 -33.73 -4.07
C ASP A 671 17.55 -33.26 -2.76
N PRO A 672 18.79 -33.63 -2.44
CA PRO A 672 19.51 -33.07 -1.30
C PRO A 672 19.63 -31.55 -1.35
N ASP A 673 19.55 -30.88 -0.20
CA ASP A 673 19.75 -29.45 -0.09
C ASP A 673 21.11 -29.04 -0.68
N ALA A 674 21.15 -27.93 -1.42
CA ALA A 674 22.37 -27.41 -2.02
C ALA A 674 22.48 -25.89 -1.85
N SER A 675 23.69 -25.35 -1.92
CA SER A 675 23.91 -23.91 -1.84
C SER A 675 23.99 -23.28 -3.24
N VAL A 676 23.35 -22.12 -3.39
CA VAL A 676 23.42 -21.31 -4.61
C VAL A 676 24.80 -20.65 -4.71
N SER A 677 25.44 -20.76 -5.85
CA SER A 677 26.71 -20.12 -6.13
C SER A 677 26.74 -19.54 -7.55
N SER A 678 27.10 -18.27 -7.68
CA SER A 678 27.07 -17.52 -8.95
C SER A 678 25.70 -17.59 -9.64
N GLY A 679 24.62 -17.53 -8.86
CA GLY A 679 23.24 -17.59 -9.34
C GLY A 679 22.82 -18.96 -9.87
N ASN A 680 23.54 -20.03 -9.55
CA ASN A 680 23.26 -21.39 -10.02
C ASN A 680 23.25 -22.40 -8.87
N VAL A 681 22.55 -23.51 -9.08
CA VAL A 681 22.55 -24.67 -8.17
C VAL A 681 22.64 -25.97 -8.99
N THR A 682 23.26 -27.00 -8.39
CA THR A 682 23.33 -28.33 -9.00
C THR A 682 22.19 -29.20 -8.48
N LEU A 683 21.35 -29.68 -9.39
CA LEU A 683 20.27 -30.64 -9.15
C LEU A 683 20.82 -32.06 -9.05
N GLY A 684 20.13 -32.96 -8.34
CA GLY A 684 20.49 -34.38 -8.22
C GLY A 684 20.42 -35.17 -9.52
N GLY A 685 19.92 -34.60 -10.60
CA GLY A 685 19.81 -35.17 -11.94
C GLY A 685 19.24 -34.14 -12.91
N VAL A 686 19.20 -34.46 -14.19
CA VAL A 686 18.57 -33.62 -15.21
C VAL A 686 17.04 -33.73 -15.07
N PRO A 687 16.32 -32.64 -14.90
CA PRO A 687 14.85 -32.68 -14.86
C PRO A 687 14.27 -32.98 -16.23
N SER A 688 13.23 -33.79 -16.26
CA SER A 688 12.54 -34.14 -17.50
C SER A 688 11.28 -33.30 -17.76
N THR A 689 10.53 -32.97 -16.73
CA THR A 689 9.25 -32.28 -16.84
C THR A 689 9.18 -31.04 -15.97
N TYR A 690 9.77 -31.09 -14.77
CA TYR A 690 9.59 -30.08 -13.74
C TYR A 690 10.78 -30.02 -12.78
N ALA A 691 11.11 -28.81 -12.32
CA ALA A 691 11.95 -28.60 -11.14
C ALA A 691 11.52 -27.33 -10.41
N GLU A 692 11.68 -27.32 -9.09
CA GLU A 692 11.50 -26.14 -8.23
C GLU A 692 12.73 -25.96 -7.35
N VAL A 693 13.17 -24.72 -7.22
CA VAL A 693 14.30 -24.34 -6.37
C VAL A 693 13.89 -23.15 -5.54
N GLY A 694 14.00 -23.23 -4.22
CA GLY A 694 13.65 -22.14 -3.33
C GLY A 694 14.09 -22.35 -1.88
N LEU A 695 13.79 -21.37 -1.04
CA LEU A 695 14.04 -21.47 0.40
C LEU A 695 13.03 -22.38 1.06
N GLY A 696 13.49 -23.27 1.95
CA GLY A 696 12.60 -24.12 2.70
C GLY A 696 11.91 -23.38 3.85
N PHE A 697 10.71 -23.81 4.19
CA PHE A 697 10.03 -23.43 5.43
C PHE A 697 9.38 -24.65 6.05
N ASP A 698 9.33 -24.64 7.38
CA ASP A 698 8.74 -25.75 8.13
C ASP A 698 7.28 -25.44 8.44
N ILE A 699 6.44 -26.48 8.38
CA ILE A 699 5.09 -26.45 8.91
C ILE A 699 5.08 -27.13 10.27
N THR A 700 4.43 -26.52 11.25
CA THR A 700 4.24 -27.11 12.58
C THR A 700 2.84 -26.81 13.10
N VAL A 701 2.06 -27.86 13.33
CA VAL A 701 0.75 -27.76 13.97
C VAL A 701 0.76 -28.63 15.24
N LYS A 702 0.43 -27.99 16.38
CA LYS A 702 0.42 -28.68 17.69
C LYS A 702 -0.99 -28.65 18.28
N THR A 703 -1.57 -29.79 18.57
CA THR A 703 -2.91 -29.89 19.16
C THR A 703 -2.97 -29.28 20.56
N GLN A 704 -4.18 -28.95 21.02
CA GLN A 704 -4.37 -28.62 22.43
C GLN A 704 -4.00 -29.81 23.32
N PRO A 705 -3.66 -29.56 24.59
CA PRO A 705 -3.52 -30.65 25.58
C PRO A 705 -4.76 -31.54 25.61
N PHE A 706 -4.53 -32.85 25.66
CA PHE A 706 -5.62 -33.82 25.73
C PHE A 706 -6.45 -33.67 27.00
N GLU A 707 -7.68 -33.27 26.91
CA GLU A 707 -8.61 -33.12 28.03
C GLU A 707 -9.97 -33.78 27.71
N PRO A 708 -10.14 -35.10 28.00
CA PRO A 708 -11.40 -35.76 27.75
C PRO A 708 -12.45 -35.25 28.72
N ARG A 709 -13.67 -35.02 28.20
CA ARG A 709 -14.82 -34.72 29.07
C ARG A 709 -15.24 -35.97 29.83
N MET A 710 -14.89 -36.03 31.10
CA MET A 710 -15.23 -37.19 31.98
C MET A 710 -16.15 -36.75 33.11
N ALA A 711 -17.05 -37.62 33.51
CA ALA A 711 -17.92 -37.40 34.66
C ALA A 711 -17.14 -37.25 35.99
N SER A 712 -15.91 -37.75 36.03
CA SER A 712 -15.01 -37.67 37.21
C SER A 712 -14.25 -36.34 37.31
N GLY A 713 -14.45 -35.40 36.40
CA GLY A 713 -13.77 -34.11 36.37
C GLY A 713 -12.51 -34.07 35.50
N SER A 714 -11.71 -33.00 35.67
CA SER A 714 -10.50 -32.73 34.86
C SER A 714 -9.39 -33.74 35.15
N GLN A 715 -8.62 -34.07 34.12
CA GLN A 715 -7.46 -34.97 34.15
C GLN A 715 -6.13 -34.22 34.07
N GLN A 716 -6.09 -32.89 34.24
CA GLN A 716 -4.90 -32.04 34.04
C GLN A 716 -3.70 -32.43 34.90
N SER A 717 -3.91 -32.99 36.08
CA SER A 717 -2.82 -33.42 36.98
C SER A 717 -2.19 -34.76 36.61
N GLN A 718 -2.85 -35.54 35.77
CA GLN A 718 -2.39 -36.92 35.48
C GLN A 718 -1.42 -36.99 34.32
N LYS A 719 -0.41 -37.88 34.46
CA LYS A 719 0.52 -38.19 33.37
C LYS A 719 -0.18 -39.03 32.30
N ARG A 720 0.01 -38.66 31.05
CA ARG A 720 -0.62 -39.27 29.88
C ARG A 720 0.42 -39.71 28.89
N ARG A 721 0.09 -40.78 28.14
CA ARG A 721 0.94 -41.26 27.04
C ARG A 721 0.11 -41.46 25.80
N ILE A 722 0.53 -40.88 24.69
CA ILE A 722 -0.04 -41.13 23.36
C ILE A 722 0.36 -42.55 22.94
N LEU A 723 -0.61 -43.40 22.62
CA LEU A 723 -0.39 -44.80 22.20
C LEU A 723 -0.40 -44.89 20.67
N GLU A 724 -1.39 -44.31 20.05
CA GLU A 724 -1.66 -44.39 18.62
C GLU A 724 -2.19 -43.02 18.13
N VAL A 725 -1.84 -42.64 16.92
CA VAL A 725 -2.39 -41.49 16.18
C VAL A 725 -2.73 -41.98 14.79
N THR A 726 -3.91 -41.62 14.30
CA THR A 726 -4.38 -41.95 12.98
C THR A 726 -4.86 -40.65 12.31
N PRO A 727 -3.99 -39.91 11.62
CA PRO A 727 -4.45 -38.78 10.78
C PRO A 727 -5.25 -39.32 9.60
N LEU A 728 -6.30 -38.59 9.23
CA LEU A 728 -6.95 -38.72 7.94
C LEU A 728 -6.30 -37.72 6.98
N LEU A 729 -5.61 -38.24 5.98
CA LEU A 729 -4.79 -37.46 5.03
C LEU A 729 -5.52 -37.33 3.69
N TYR A 730 -5.25 -36.24 2.99
CA TYR A 730 -5.70 -36.02 1.63
C TYR A 730 -4.51 -35.54 0.78
N GLN A 731 -4.21 -36.27 -0.29
CA GLN A 731 -3.09 -35.95 -1.23
C GLN A 731 -1.77 -35.59 -0.54
N THR A 732 -1.46 -36.22 0.57
CA THR A 732 -0.28 -35.93 1.40
C THR A 732 0.91 -36.74 0.92
N GLN A 733 2.05 -36.10 0.76
CA GLN A 733 3.30 -36.72 0.30
C GLN A 733 4.27 -37.06 1.44
N ASN A 734 4.31 -36.24 2.50
CA ASN A 734 5.15 -36.44 3.66
C ASN A 734 4.49 -35.85 4.91
N ILE A 735 4.67 -36.54 6.07
CA ILE A 735 4.19 -36.08 7.38
C ILE A 735 5.04 -36.68 8.50
N THR A 736 5.34 -35.88 9.48
CA THR A 736 6.01 -36.28 10.73
C THR A 736 5.09 -36.06 11.93
N ILE A 737 4.92 -37.03 12.78
CA ILE A 737 4.10 -36.91 14.00
C ILE A 737 4.97 -37.16 15.23
N ASN A 738 5.06 -36.20 16.14
CA ASN A 738 5.89 -36.24 17.35
C ASN A 738 7.34 -36.68 17.04
N GLY A 739 7.94 -36.13 15.98
CA GLY A 739 9.30 -36.44 15.54
C GLY A 739 9.46 -37.80 14.85
N LYS A 740 8.35 -38.50 14.57
CA LYS A 740 8.37 -39.74 13.82
C LYS A 740 7.80 -39.55 12.44
N GLU A 741 8.64 -39.69 11.43
CA GLU A 741 8.20 -39.68 10.04
C GLU A 741 7.32 -40.90 9.73
N ILE A 742 6.22 -40.65 9.02
CA ILE A 742 5.25 -41.70 8.67
C ILE A 742 5.49 -42.13 7.24
N ASN A 743 5.79 -43.40 7.05
CA ASN A 743 5.90 -43.94 5.71
C ASN A 743 4.51 -44.03 5.05
N LEU A 744 4.30 -43.24 4.01
CA LEU A 744 3.09 -43.18 3.19
C LEU A 744 3.15 -44.06 1.96
N SER A 745 4.33 -44.56 1.57
CA SER A 745 4.49 -45.42 0.39
C SER A 745 3.69 -46.73 0.54
N GLN A 746 2.90 -47.03 -0.48
CA GLN A 746 2.21 -48.33 -0.58
C GLN A 746 3.12 -49.33 -1.33
N GLY A 747 4.04 -49.96 -0.60
CA GLY A 747 4.67 -51.15 -1.11
C GLY A 747 5.86 -51.08 -2.06
N ALA A 748 6.43 -49.92 -2.34
CA ALA A 748 7.65 -49.84 -3.14
C ALA A 748 8.92 -49.83 -2.28
N LEU A 749 9.67 -50.91 -2.31
CA LEU A 749 10.95 -51.13 -1.64
C LEU A 749 12.15 -50.58 -2.47
N SER A 750 11.94 -49.70 -3.42
CA SER A 750 13.04 -49.17 -4.24
C SER A 750 13.21 -47.68 -4.01
N GLY A 751 14.36 -47.27 -3.48
CA GLY A 751 14.72 -45.92 -3.09
C GLY A 751 15.05 -44.97 -4.27
N SER A 752 14.27 -44.96 -5.33
CA SER A 752 14.47 -44.05 -6.46
C SER A 752 13.18 -43.63 -7.18
N GLY A 753 12.03 -43.66 -6.50
CA GLY A 753 10.73 -43.31 -7.09
C GLY A 753 10.21 -41.95 -6.65
N ALA A 754 9.47 -41.26 -7.54
CA ALA A 754 8.71 -40.06 -7.22
C ALA A 754 7.84 -40.26 -5.98
N VAL A 755 7.70 -39.20 -5.16
CA VAL A 755 6.88 -39.26 -3.95
C VAL A 755 5.41 -39.17 -4.36
N THR A 756 4.71 -40.29 -4.23
CA THR A 756 3.26 -40.36 -4.55
C THR A 756 2.40 -39.83 -3.43
N ALA A 757 1.39 -39.03 -3.78
CA ALA A 757 0.42 -38.52 -2.84
C ALA A 757 -0.46 -39.63 -2.27
N PHE A 758 -0.70 -39.61 -0.96
CA PHE A 758 -1.52 -40.57 -0.22
C PHE A 758 -2.83 -39.94 0.26
N THR A 759 -3.93 -40.63 0.06
CA THR A 759 -5.24 -40.24 0.59
C THR A 759 -5.81 -41.37 1.42
N GLY A 760 -6.23 -41.08 2.65
CA GLY A 760 -6.87 -42.03 3.57
C GLY A 760 -6.30 -42.02 5.01
N PRO A 761 -6.81 -42.82 5.89
CA PRO A 761 -6.32 -42.90 7.26
C PRO A 761 -4.97 -43.66 7.34
N ARG A 762 -4.01 -43.11 8.09
CA ARG A 762 -2.71 -43.76 8.29
C ARG A 762 -2.35 -43.88 9.75
N LYS A 763 -2.57 -45.06 10.29
CA LYS A 763 -2.28 -45.36 11.70
C LYS A 763 -0.78 -45.36 11.98
N THR A 764 -0.37 -44.65 13.00
CA THR A 764 0.99 -44.70 13.55
C THR A 764 0.95 -44.97 15.07
N SER A 765 1.96 -45.66 15.57
CA SER A 765 2.09 -46.02 16.97
C SER A 765 3.57 -46.04 17.40
N GLY A 766 3.83 -46.37 18.67
CA GLY A 766 5.20 -46.48 19.17
C GLY A 766 5.76 -45.19 19.75
N PHE A 767 4.89 -44.26 20.13
CA PHE A 767 5.29 -43.05 20.84
C PHE A 767 5.75 -43.38 22.26
N ARG A 768 6.85 -42.76 22.72
CA ARG A 768 7.44 -43.01 24.02
C ARG A 768 7.25 -41.82 24.96
N GLY A 769 7.26 -42.09 26.24
CA GLY A 769 7.18 -41.04 27.27
C GLY A 769 5.76 -40.82 27.81
N TYR A 770 5.70 -40.35 29.04
CA TYR A 770 4.51 -39.84 29.69
C TYR A 770 4.67 -38.35 29.89
N ASP A 771 3.69 -37.59 29.46
CA ASP A 771 3.62 -36.15 29.60
C ASP A 771 2.29 -35.77 30.27
N ARG A 772 2.24 -34.62 30.90
CA ARG A 772 1.01 -34.05 31.47
C ARG A 772 0.11 -33.42 30.39
N GLU A 773 0.69 -32.93 29.35
CA GLU A 773 -0.06 -32.24 28.25
C GLU A 773 -0.53 -33.26 27.20
N ALA A 774 0.28 -34.24 26.84
CA ALA A 774 -0.03 -35.28 25.83
C ALA A 774 -0.50 -34.66 24.49
N GLN A 775 0.23 -33.71 23.97
CA GLN A 775 -0.06 -33.03 22.71
C GLN A 775 0.51 -33.79 21.52
N ILE A 776 -0.17 -33.67 20.37
CA ILE A 776 0.31 -34.17 19.08
C ILE A 776 0.91 -33.02 18.32
N THR A 777 2.17 -33.18 17.91
CA THR A 777 2.84 -32.23 16.99
C THR A 777 2.92 -32.89 15.62
N ILE A 778 2.32 -32.23 14.64
CA ILE A 778 2.43 -32.56 13.23
C ILE A 778 3.41 -31.57 12.63
N SER A 779 4.42 -32.06 11.91
CA SER A 779 5.42 -31.23 11.29
C SER A 779 5.85 -31.78 9.93
N GLN A 780 6.34 -30.90 9.07
CA GLN A 780 6.95 -31.26 7.80
C GLN A 780 8.02 -30.22 7.44
N SER A 781 9.24 -30.67 7.18
CA SER A 781 10.38 -29.86 6.73
C SER A 781 10.72 -30.08 5.24
N GLN A 782 10.15 -31.11 4.65
CA GLN A 782 10.33 -31.37 3.21
C GLN A 782 9.41 -30.48 2.39
N PRO A 783 9.85 -30.02 1.22
CA PRO A 783 9.07 -29.17 0.32
C PRO A 783 8.06 -30.01 -0.47
N LEU A 784 7.09 -30.58 0.24
CA LEU A 784 6.09 -31.50 -0.30
C LEU A 784 4.70 -31.11 0.19
N PHE A 785 3.65 -31.54 -0.48
CA PHE A 785 2.28 -31.26 -0.10
C PHE A 785 1.86 -32.02 1.15
N LEU A 786 1.13 -31.34 2.03
CA LEU A 786 0.55 -31.89 3.25
C LEU A 786 -0.86 -31.34 3.44
N THR A 787 -1.83 -32.25 3.58
CA THR A 787 -3.19 -31.91 4.01
C THR A 787 -3.69 -32.93 5.01
N VAL A 788 -4.13 -32.45 6.19
CA VAL A 788 -4.66 -33.25 7.27
C VAL A 788 -6.10 -32.87 7.54
N LEU A 789 -7.03 -33.78 7.35
CA LEU A 789 -8.47 -33.53 7.51
C LEU A 789 -8.95 -33.69 8.96
N SER A 790 -8.46 -34.72 9.66
CA SER A 790 -8.84 -34.98 11.05
C SER A 790 -7.80 -35.85 11.75
N LEU A 791 -7.90 -35.97 13.09
CA LEU A 791 -7.04 -36.79 13.90
C LEU A 791 -7.87 -37.72 14.82
N ASP A 792 -7.65 -39.03 14.73
CA ASP A 792 -8.06 -39.99 15.75
C ASP A 792 -6.85 -40.40 16.59
N PHE A 793 -6.92 -40.28 17.89
CA PHE A 793 -5.82 -40.66 18.74
C PHE A 793 -6.24 -41.35 20.04
N LYS A 794 -5.36 -42.22 20.52
CA LYS A 794 -5.58 -43.03 21.68
C LYS A 794 -4.50 -42.73 22.73
N VAL A 795 -4.98 -42.45 23.92
CA VAL A 795 -4.13 -42.05 25.05
C VAL A 795 -4.31 -43.00 26.21
N SER A 796 -3.23 -43.37 26.88
CA SER A 796 -3.23 -44.04 28.17
C SER A 796 -3.05 -43.01 29.28
N VAL A 797 -3.94 -43.00 30.24
CA VAL A 797 -3.84 -42.16 31.43
C VAL A 797 -3.20 -43.01 32.53
N GLY A 798 -2.06 -42.53 33.06
CA GLY A 798 -1.39 -43.16 34.21
C GLY A 798 -2.17 -42.87 35.49
N ALA A 799 -2.12 -43.78 36.43
CA ALA A 799 -2.62 -43.56 37.79
C ALA A 799 -1.67 -42.68 38.58
#